data_f4bef8a246832e2351d79b1061d40d5c
#
_entry.id   f4bef8a246832e2351d79b1061d40d5c
#
_cell.length_a   1.000
_cell.length_b   1.000
_cell.length_c   1.000
_cell.angle_alpha   90.00
_cell.angle_beta   90.00
_cell.angle_gamma   90.00
#
_symmetry.space_group_name_H-M   'P 1'
#
loop_
_entity.id
_entity.type
_entity.pdbx_description
1 polymer ?
#
loop_
_entity_poly.entity_id
_entity_poly.type
_entity_poly.pdbx_seq_one_letter_code
_entity_poly.pdbx_strand_id
1 'polypeptide(L)'
;MKKNWLIGVLFIVCFAIEAFFAERFYREIVPFPTEEFWFTALNLFLRDVLLISTVNLLYIVRKRIRDRVKRYFPVVVIGLGYLAFAAFMVNYLRLDWGFLTLLSILAGLNNNILLCLLAAMCYHKWPNKGMKVVYFFVYLSSCIIMLFDAVYFWTTSMHVESVLFRNLNYYSIKGVLETSKAPFLIGVAAIIILIFLLFRVSKPTKKKPNFAWSLLCVSIFTLSLNFSYLSISDSLHFAIDKVGGLWSEAEIEQTRQNYRNAVAVPVNVNFVSKALFDTDRIVKDPKKLEKRDLSEKDKEILLGLGIIPEKHIPAPTAAKYDKIVLLVLESVHRDFVHYYNKNIPAEATPFLDELLRKYPHLDRYYSSAIPTTEGLNSTFRSQLLFDRDTPEIGKQGSIFNQLHETSWRGIFLNASSGYYANEFKQYPAQFGMQEYYAREYLEEQGYTGASGWGFHNDVMYKETVKMLERGRNDKMLMVTKTLDMHQPYPYYGLKWEDMPEAVRDSKFVTVRGIHWVDHTLQEFFKEAEAKGLMDDRTLFIITSDHNPHSGGEYKELVENTADTQSIAPIPLIFVSKNLQPLDELKTAEYASSMDLAPTLLPLMGMETPRDFLGRNLLQPTDIPFALGYFGGKAYYFSEYLSFVDTLDNPYPATPQEDALANFIVWDYARRH
;
A
#
# COMPACT_ATOMS: atom_id res chain seq x y z
N MET A 1 -5.79 14.66 55.54
CA MET A 1 -4.39 14.86 55.21
C MET A 1 -3.69 13.69 54.56
N LYS A 2 -3.80 12.43 55.00
CA LYS A 2 -3.12 11.25 54.38
C LYS A 2 -3.48 10.94 52.92
N LYS A 3 -4.62 11.40 52.41
CA LYS A 3 -5.07 11.15 51.01
C LYS A 3 -4.39 12.07 49.98
N ASN A 4 -4.06 13.31 50.38
CA ASN A 4 -3.50 14.29 49.44
C ASN A 4 -1.99 14.06 49.25
N TRP A 5 -1.30 13.48 50.26
CA TRP A 5 0.10 13.16 50.19
C TRP A 5 0.39 12.02 49.18
N LEU A 6 -0.47 10.98 49.15
CA LEU A 6 -0.33 9.86 48.19
C LEU A 6 -0.50 10.34 46.76
N ILE A 7 -1.35 11.33 46.54
CA ILE A 7 -1.56 11.97 45.24
C ILE A 7 -0.33 12.75 44.80
N GLY A 8 0.27 13.50 45.72
CA GLY A 8 1.51 14.22 45.46
C GLY A 8 2.70 13.31 45.18
N VAL A 9 2.82 12.18 45.90
CA VAL A 9 3.87 11.18 45.62
C VAL A 9 3.67 10.50 44.27
N LEU A 10 2.46 10.13 43.93
CA LEU A 10 2.12 9.59 42.58
C LEU A 10 2.47 10.60 41.50
N PHE A 11 2.19 11.89 41.72
CA PHE A 11 2.57 12.97 40.80
C PHE A 11 4.05 13.01 40.57
N ILE A 12 4.84 13.05 41.65
CA ILE A 12 6.31 13.11 41.58
C ILE A 12 6.87 11.85 40.88
N VAL A 13 6.34 10.68 41.19
CA VAL A 13 6.78 9.41 40.58
C VAL A 13 6.45 9.35 39.08
N CYS A 14 5.25 9.73 38.69
CA CYS A 14 4.88 9.78 37.28
C CYS A 14 5.71 10.82 36.51
N PHE A 15 5.88 12.01 37.07
CA PHE A 15 6.70 13.06 36.48
C PHE A 15 8.19 12.63 36.35
N ALA A 16 8.74 11.94 37.35
CA ALA A 16 10.12 11.43 37.30
C ALA A 16 10.27 10.32 36.24
N ILE A 17 9.26 9.45 36.09
CA ILE A 17 9.22 8.41 35.06
C ILE A 17 9.15 9.06 33.68
N GLU A 18 8.34 10.09 33.51
CA GLU A 18 8.22 10.77 32.23
C GLU A 18 9.39 11.66 31.88
N ALA A 19 9.98 12.35 32.86
CA ALA A 19 11.22 13.08 32.64
C ALA A 19 12.34 12.14 32.20
N PHE A 20 12.40 10.93 32.78
CA PHE A 20 13.35 9.88 32.40
C PHE A 20 13.06 9.38 30.96
N PHE A 21 11.79 9.13 30.60
CA PHE A 21 11.42 8.70 29.26
C PHE A 21 11.56 9.83 28.24
N ALA A 22 11.26 11.07 28.59
CA ALA A 22 11.46 12.23 27.71
C ALA A 22 12.95 12.45 27.45
N GLU A 23 13.81 12.38 28.50
CA GLU A 23 15.25 12.48 28.33
C GLU A 23 15.79 11.39 27.42
N ARG A 24 15.35 10.14 27.61
CA ARG A 24 15.77 9.00 26.79
C ARG A 24 15.26 9.10 25.36
N PHE A 25 14.01 9.54 25.18
CA PHE A 25 13.41 9.81 23.88
C PHE A 25 14.21 10.86 23.11
N TYR A 26 14.55 11.99 23.76
CA TYR A 26 15.35 13.05 23.13
C TYR A 26 16.79 12.62 22.84
N ARG A 27 17.41 11.83 23.69
CA ARG A 27 18.78 11.31 23.44
C ARG A 27 18.82 10.27 22.30
N GLU A 28 17.77 9.47 22.15
CA GLU A 28 17.73 8.40 21.15
C GLU A 28 17.15 8.87 19.80
N ILE A 29 16.37 9.95 19.76
CA ILE A 29 15.57 10.33 18.58
C ILE A 29 15.86 11.75 18.09
N VAL A 30 16.23 12.69 18.96
CA VAL A 30 16.49 14.10 18.62
C VAL A 30 17.80 14.55 19.30
N PRO A 31 18.89 14.68 18.55
CA PRO A 31 20.21 14.97 19.14
C PRO A 31 20.40 16.41 19.66
N PHE A 32 19.45 17.33 19.47
CA PHE A 32 19.58 18.72 19.93
C PHE A 32 18.32 19.28 20.60
N PRO A 33 18.49 20.13 21.68
CA PRO A 33 17.38 20.86 22.29
C PRO A 33 16.93 22.00 21.36
N THR A 34 15.77 21.85 20.73
CA THR A 34 15.11 22.88 19.92
C THR A 34 14.07 23.64 20.76
N GLU A 35 13.54 24.77 20.26
CA GLU A 35 12.42 25.47 20.89
C GLU A 35 11.20 24.57 21.08
N GLU A 36 11.06 23.54 20.26
CA GLU A 36 10.02 22.51 20.35
C GLU A 36 10.19 21.59 21.58
N PHE A 37 11.39 21.52 22.19
CA PHE A 37 11.59 20.80 23.46
C PHE A 37 10.60 21.27 24.52
N TRP A 38 10.45 22.57 24.70
CA TRP A 38 9.54 23.14 25.70
C TRP A 38 8.07 22.86 25.37
N PHE A 39 7.72 22.87 24.10
CA PHE A 39 6.37 22.52 23.66
C PHE A 39 6.05 21.05 23.91
N THR A 40 6.99 20.16 23.62
CA THR A 40 6.83 18.74 23.90
C THR A 40 6.87 18.46 25.41
N ALA A 41 7.75 19.12 26.17
CA ALA A 41 7.79 19.02 27.63
C ALA A 41 6.52 19.53 28.28
N LEU A 42 5.92 20.62 27.77
CA LEU A 42 4.62 21.12 28.23
C LEU A 42 3.49 20.14 27.93
N ASN A 43 3.48 19.54 26.75
CA ASN A 43 2.50 18.53 26.38
C ASN A 43 2.61 17.26 27.23
N LEU A 44 3.83 16.80 27.51
CA LEU A 44 4.10 15.69 28.42
C LEU A 44 3.62 16.03 29.83
N PHE A 45 3.90 17.22 30.34
CA PHE A 45 3.43 17.72 31.65
C PHE A 45 1.90 17.78 31.74
N LEU A 46 1.24 18.34 30.72
CA LEU A 46 -0.22 18.37 30.65
C LEU A 46 -0.82 16.95 30.63
N ARG A 47 -0.19 16.03 29.93
CA ARG A 47 -0.58 14.63 29.93
C ARG A 47 -0.46 14.02 31.31
N ASP A 48 0.60 14.31 32.08
CA ASP A 48 0.81 13.79 33.42
C ASP A 48 -0.23 14.27 34.41
N VAL A 49 -0.53 15.55 34.36
CA VAL A 49 -1.64 16.12 35.16
C VAL A 49 -2.92 15.35 34.87
N LEU A 50 -3.15 14.92 33.65
CA LEU A 50 -4.32 14.18 33.21
C LEU A 50 -4.29 12.69 33.59
N LEU A 51 -3.15 12.03 33.44
CA LEU A 51 -2.95 10.65 33.86
C LEU A 51 -3.20 10.53 35.35
N ILE A 52 -2.68 11.47 36.15
CA ILE A 52 -2.86 11.51 37.59
C ILE A 52 -4.32 11.82 37.97
N SER A 53 -4.95 12.73 37.26
CA SER A 53 -6.39 12.98 37.43
C SER A 53 -7.21 11.75 37.13
N THR A 54 -6.80 10.97 36.13
CA THR A 54 -7.44 9.69 35.74
C THR A 54 -7.17 8.59 36.77
N VAL A 55 -5.93 8.45 37.25
CA VAL A 55 -5.56 7.51 38.32
C VAL A 55 -6.27 7.86 39.62
N ASN A 56 -6.39 9.16 39.95
CA ASN A 56 -7.18 9.61 41.10
C ASN A 56 -8.67 9.28 40.93
N LEU A 57 -9.21 9.48 39.76
CA LEU A 57 -10.58 9.06 39.41
C LEU A 57 -10.74 7.54 39.61
N LEU A 58 -9.81 6.75 39.12
CA LEU A 58 -9.75 5.30 39.25
C LEU A 58 -9.57 4.89 40.73
N TYR A 59 -8.77 5.60 41.53
CA TYR A 59 -8.61 5.35 42.96
C TYR A 59 -9.86 5.68 43.79
N ILE A 60 -10.51 6.81 43.51
CA ILE A 60 -11.81 7.18 44.10
C ILE A 60 -12.89 6.11 43.72
N VAL A 61 -12.70 5.52 42.54
CA VAL A 61 -13.55 4.48 41.93
C VAL A 61 -13.29 3.08 42.50
N ARG A 62 -12.10 2.82 43.02
CA ARG A 62 -11.60 1.50 43.48
C ARG A 62 -12.53 0.74 44.41
N LYS A 63 -13.27 1.40 45.30
CA LYS A 63 -14.24 0.75 46.21
C LYS A 63 -15.47 0.15 45.52
N ARG A 64 -15.67 0.39 44.20
CA ARG A 64 -16.84 -0.03 43.42
C ARG A 64 -16.51 -0.55 42.00
N ILE A 65 -15.30 -1.06 41.81
CA ILE A 65 -14.84 -1.57 40.51
C ILE A 65 -15.81 -2.56 39.91
N ARG A 66 -16.32 -3.52 40.67
CA ARG A 66 -17.25 -4.55 40.20
C ARG A 66 -18.53 -3.98 39.57
N ASP A 67 -19.14 -2.98 40.25
CA ASP A 67 -20.38 -2.37 39.74
C ASP A 67 -20.15 -1.43 38.57
N ARG A 68 -18.93 -0.87 38.44
CA ARG A 68 -18.54 0.03 37.36
C ARG A 68 -18.06 -0.73 36.13
N VAL A 69 -17.29 -1.81 36.28
CA VAL A 69 -16.95 -2.72 35.16
C VAL A 69 -18.26 -3.24 34.55
N LYS A 70 -19.24 -3.64 35.35
CA LYS A 70 -20.57 -4.02 34.83
C LYS A 70 -21.28 -2.88 34.08
N ARG A 71 -21.11 -1.64 34.52
CA ARG A 71 -21.73 -0.46 33.91
C ARG A 71 -21.12 -0.16 32.53
N TYR A 72 -19.79 -0.22 32.41
CA TYR A 72 -19.04 0.07 31.21
C TYR A 72 -18.55 -1.19 30.51
N PHE A 73 -19.14 -2.34 30.82
CA PHE A 73 -18.71 -3.63 30.27
C PHE A 73 -18.57 -3.61 28.72
N PRO A 74 -19.49 -3.03 27.95
CA PRO A 74 -19.34 -2.97 26.51
C PRO A 74 -18.12 -2.17 26.06
N VAL A 75 -17.81 -1.06 26.74
CA VAL A 75 -16.60 -0.25 26.46
C VAL A 75 -15.34 -1.07 26.75
N VAL A 76 -15.32 -1.83 27.86
CA VAL A 76 -14.20 -2.72 28.20
C VAL A 76 -14.00 -3.80 27.14
N VAL A 77 -15.08 -4.37 26.61
CA VAL A 77 -15.02 -5.42 25.58
C VAL A 77 -14.46 -4.85 24.27
N ILE A 78 -14.92 -3.68 23.82
CA ILE A 78 -14.33 -3.01 22.66
C ILE A 78 -12.84 -2.73 22.88
N GLY A 79 -12.46 -2.21 24.05
CA GLY A 79 -11.08 -1.93 24.38
C GLY A 79 -10.19 -3.19 24.35
N LEU A 80 -10.67 -4.30 24.90
CA LEU A 80 -9.94 -5.58 24.87
C LEU A 80 -9.83 -6.13 23.43
N GLY A 81 -10.90 -6.02 22.64
CA GLY A 81 -10.90 -6.40 21.22
C GLY A 81 -9.88 -5.60 20.42
N TYR A 82 -9.83 -4.28 20.65
CA TYR A 82 -8.82 -3.42 20.02
C TYR A 82 -7.40 -3.80 20.44
N LEU A 83 -7.15 -4.02 21.74
CA LEU A 83 -5.81 -4.41 22.21
C LEU A 83 -5.35 -5.74 21.63
N ALA A 84 -6.26 -6.72 21.51
CA ALA A 84 -5.94 -7.98 20.85
C ALA A 84 -5.59 -7.79 19.36
N PHE A 85 -6.33 -6.95 18.67
CA PHE A 85 -6.06 -6.60 17.27
C PHE A 85 -4.75 -5.82 17.12
N ALA A 86 -4.49 -4.84 17.98
CA ALA A 86 -3.24 -4.08 17.97
C ALA A 86 -2.01 -4.99 18.23
N ALA A 87 -2.12 -5.94 19.19
CA ALA A 87 -1.07 -6.92 19.43
C ALA A 87 -0.84 -7.84 18.22
N PHE A 88 -1.92 -8.28 17.56
CA PHE A 88 -1.83 -9.03 16.32
C PHE A 88 -1.07 -8.22 15.26
N MET A 89 -1.39 -6.95 15.06
CA MET A 89 -0.75 -6.08 14.08
C MET A 89 0.72 -5.85 14.36
N VAL A 90 1.09 -5.58 15.62
CA VAL A 90 2.50 -5.41 15.99
C VAL A 90 3.31 -6.65 15.62
N ASN A 91 2.77 -7.85 15.89
CA ASN A 91 3.42 -9.10 15.54
C ASN A 91 3.41 -9.36 14.03
N TYR A 92 2.29 -9.08 13.34
CA TYR A 92 2.14 -9.28 11.89
C TYR A 92 3.08 -8.39 11.09
N LEU A 93 3.19 -7.12 11.47
CA LEU A 93 4.08 -6.15 10.83
C LEU A 93 5.52 -6.24 11.37
N ARG A 94 5.78 -7.12 12.35
CA ARG A 94 7.09 -7.29 13.00
C ARG A 94 7.67 -5.99 13.55
N LEU A 95 6.81 -5.21 14.20
CA LEU A 95 7.20 -3.96 14.83
C LEU A 95 7.85 -4.23 16.20
N ASP A 96 8.78 -3.36 16.58
CA ASP A 96 9.37 -3.40 17.90
C ASP A 96 8.37 -2.98 18.97
N TRP A 97 8.35 -3.69 20.10
CA TRP A 97 7.57 -3.33 21.28
C TRP A 97 8.25 -2.20 22.05
N GLY A 98 8.34 -1.02 21.41
CA GLY A 98 8.94 0.17 21.98
C GLY A 98 7.91 1.15 22.54
N PHE A 99 8.40 2.25 23.10
CA PHE A 99 7.57 3.31 23.68
C PHE A 99 6.59 3.92 22.67
N LEU A 100 7.05 4.18 21.44
CA LEU A 100 6.24 4.78 20.39
C LEU A 100 5.10 3.85 19.94
N THR A 101 5.37 2.56 19.83
CA THR A 101 4.36 1.54 19.52
C THR A 101 3.31 1.48 20.64
N LEU A 102 3.73 1.49 21.90
CA LEU A 102 2.81 1.52 23.04
C LEU A 102 1.96 2.81 23.07
N LEU A 103 2.57 3.96 22.80
CA LEU A 103 1.85 5.24 22.72
C LEU A 103 0.80 5.23 21.62
N SER A 104 1.14 4.72 20.45
CA SER A 104 0.23 4.55 19.31
C SER A 104 -0.95 3.63 19.67
N ILE A 105 -0.68 2.49 20.33
CA ILE A 105 -1.71 1.57 20.82
C ILE A 105 -2.64 2.27 21.82
N LEU A 106 -2.10 3.05 22.74
CA LEU A 106 -2.92 3.77 23.73
C LEU A 106 -3.78 4.87 23.12
N ALA A 107 -3.24 5.60 22.14
CA ALA A 107 -3.99 6.60 21.39
C ALA A 107 -5.12 5.96 20.58
N GLY A 108 -4.83 4.87 19.86
CA GLY A 108 -5.82 4.10 19.13
C GLY A 108 -6.88 3.48 20.02
N LEU A 109 -6.51 2.92 21.17
CA LEU A 109 -7.45 2.42 22.18
C LEU A 109 -8.42 3.51 22.62
N ASN A 110 -7.90 4.68 22.98
CA ASN A 110 -8.72 5.81 23.40
C ASN A 110 -9.69 6.23 22.29
N ASN A 111 -9.22 6.37 21.06
CA ASN A 111 -10.05 6.79 19.92
C ASN A 111 -11.17 5.78 19.62
N ASN A 112 -10.88 4.50 19.71
CA ASN A 112 -11.88 3.44 19.46
C ASN A 112 -12.96 3.34 20.53
N ILE A 113 -12.61 3.57 21.79
CA ILE A 113 -13.59 3.48 22.90
C ILE A 113 -14.33 4.79 23.16
N LEU A 114 -13.85 5.93 22.67
CA LEU A 114 -14.33 7.27 23.03
C LEU A 114 -15.83 7.44 22.81
N LEU A 115 -16.32 7.18 21.60
CA LEU A 115 -17.74 7.35 21.26
C LEU A 115 -18.62 6.43 22.09
N CYS A 116 -18.20 5.18 22.27
CA CYS A 116 -18.92 4.21 23.08
C CYS A 116 -18.93 4.62 24.57
N LEU A 117 -17.81 5.16 25.06
CA LEU A 117 -17.70 5.69 26.42
C LEU A 117 -18.64 6.88 26.64
N LEU A 118 -18.66 7.85 25.71
CA LEU A 118 -19.55 9.01 25.76
C LEU A 118 -21.01 8.60 25.71
N ALA A 119 -21.40 7.69 24.82
CA ALA A 119 -22.76 7.16 24.74
C ALA A 119 -23.16 6.42 26.02
N ALA A 120 -22.27 5.63 26.60
CA ALA A 120 -22.50 4.97 27.90
C ALA A 120 -22.69 5.99 29.03
N MET A 121 -21.87 7.04 29.06
CA MET A 121 -22.00 8.13 30.06
C MET A 121 -23.34 8.85 29.92
N CYS A 122 -23.76 9.18 28.69
CA CYS A 122 -25.05 9.80 28.41
C CYS A 122 -26.22 8.90 28.86
N TYR A 123 -26.18 7.60 28.50
CA TYR A 123 -27.18 6.64 28.94
C TYR A 123 -27.29 6.51 30.46
N HIS A 124 -26.17 6.50 31.17
CA HIS A 124 -26.18 6.43 32.63
C HIS A 124 -26.60 7.75 33.30
N LYS A 125 -26.43 8.88 32.63
CA LYS A 125 -26.94 10.20 33.07
C LYS A 125 -28.48 10.30 32.88
N TRP A 126 -28.93 9.90 31.71
CA TRP A 126 -30.34 9.94 31.28
C TRP A 126 -30.85 8.55 30.91
N PRO A 127 -31.20 7.70 31.88
CA PRO A 127 -31.51 6.30 31.63
C PRO A 127 -32.93 6.11 31.07
N ASN A 128 -33.17 6.56 29.86
CA ASN A 128 -34.43 6.36 29.15
C ASN A 128 -34.26 5.42 27.94
N LYS A 129 -35.38 5.02 27.32
CA LYS A 129 -35.37 4.11 26.17
C LYS A 129 -34.61 4.67 24.98
N GLY A 130 -34.75 5.97 24.67
CA GLY A 130 -34.05 6.63 23.55
C GLY A 130 -32.53 6.59 23.72
N MET A 131 -32.02 6.98 24.90
CA MET A 131 -30.57 6.92 25.16
C MET A 131 -30.03 5.50 25.20
N LYS A 132 -30.83 4.52 25.58
CA LYS A 132 -30.45 3.10 25.47
C LYS A 132 -30.27 2.68 24.00
N VAL A 133 -31.19 3.10 23.15
CA VAL A 133 -31.12 2.85 21.71
C VAL A 133 -29.89 3.53 21.10
N VAL A 134 -29.63 4.80 21.41
CA VAL A 134 -28.43 5.53 20.95
C VAL A 134 -27.15 4.81 21.39
N TYR A 135 -27.05 4.42 22.66
CA TYR A 135 -25.89 3.70 23.17
C TYR A 135 -25.71 2.35 22.45
N PHE A 136 -26.81 1.64 22.20
CA PHE A 136 -26.77 0.39 21.46
C PHE A 136 -26.25 0.58 20.03
N PHE A 137 -26.76 1.58 19.30
CA PHE A 137 -26.30 1.85 17.92
C PHE A 137 -24.86 2.31 17.86
N VAL A 138 -24.41 3.16 18.77
CA VAL A 138 -22.99 3.57 18.84
C VAL A 138 -22.08 2.38 19.13
N TYR A 139 -22.49 1.51 20.06
CA TYR A 139 -21.75 0.29 20.36
C TYR A 139 -21.68 -0.66 19.17
N LEU A 140 -22.83 -0.94 18.56
CA LEU A 140 -22.93 -1.81 17.39
C LEU A 140 -22.07 -1.28 16.23
N SER A 141 -22.17 0.01 15.92
CA SER A 141 -21.38 0.65 14.86
C SER A 141 -19.87 0.55 15.14
N SER A 142 -19.45 0.79 16.39
CA SER A 142 -18.04 0.67 16.79
C SER A 142 -17.51 -0.76 16.62
N CYS A 143 -18.31 -1.76 16.98
CA CYS A 143 -17.95 -3.18 16.77
C CYS A 143 -17.85 -3.54 15.30
N ILE A 144 -18.80 -3.10 14.48
CA ILE A 144 -18.83 -3.38 13.04
C ILE A 144 -17.62 -2.72 12.36
N ILE A 145 -17.34 -1.46 12.66
CA ILE A 145 -16.21 -0.72 12.05
C ILE A 145 -14.89 -1.40 12.43
N MET A 146 -14.69 -1.74 13.71
CA MET A 146 -13.46 -2.40 14.17
C MET A 146 -13.26 -3.77 13.52
N LEU A 147 -14.32 -4.58 13.42
CA LEU A 147 -14.26 -5.88 12.75
C LEU A 147 -13.96 -5.73 11.27
N PHE A 148 -14.63 -4.78 10.61
CA PHE A 148 -14.45 -4.54 9.20
C PHE A 148 -13.02 -4.08 8.89
N ASP A 149 -12.46 -3.18 9.69
CA ASP A 149 -11.08 -2.75 9.57
C ASP A 149 -10.09 -3.90 9.80
N ALA A 150 -10.35 -4.77 10.79
CA ALA A 150 -9.51 -5.93 11.03
C ALA A 150 -9.49 -6.92 9.87
N VAL A 151 -10.65 -7.19 9.26
CA VAL A 151 -10.77 -8.06 8.08
C VAL A 151 -10.11 -7.39 6.87
N TYR A 152 -10.35 -6.10 6.65
CA TYR A 152 -9.77 -5.35 5.56
C TYR A 152 -8.24 -5.29 5.68
N PHE A 153 -7.72 -5.01 6.88
CA PHE A 153 -6.28 -5.04 7.13
C PHE A 153 -5.68 -6.42 6.87
N TRP A 154 -6.35 -7.50 7.29
CA TRP A 154 -5.88 -8.85 7.03
C TRP A 154 -5.77 -9.15 5.53
N THR A 155 -6.72 -8.66 4.74
CA THR A 155 -6.77 -8.94 3.29
C THR A 155 -5.89 -8.02 2.45
N THR A 156 -5.64 -6.79 2.91
CA THR A 156 -4.97 -5.75 2.10
C THR A 156 -3.70 -5.19 2.73
N SER A 157 -3.40 -5.56 3.99
CA SER A 157 -2.35 -4.94 4.83
C SER A 157 -2.51 -3.42 4.99
N MET A 158 -3.69 -2.90 4.72
CA MET A 158 -4.05 -1.48 4.82
C MET A 158 -5.27 -1.30 5.71
N HIS A 159 -5.34 -0.16 6.39
CA HIS A 159 -6.54 0.22 7.14
C HIS A 159 -7.62 0.80 6.24
N VAL A 160 -8.86 0.69 6.73
CA VAL A 160 -10.02 1.28 6.05
C VAL A 160 -9.81 2.78 5.84
N GLU A 161 -9.74 3.18 4.59
CA GLU A 161 -9.65 4.56 4.14
C GLU A 161 -10.93 5.02 3.43
N SER A 162 -11.04 6.32 3.16
CA SER A 162 -12.19 6.86 2.41
C SER A 162 -12.32 6.26 1.00
N VAL A 163 -11.21 5.82 0.41
CA VAL A 163 -11.17 5.12 -0.89
C VAL A 163 -12.03 3.86 -0.87
N LEU A 164 -12.07 3.14 0.27
CA LEU A 164 -12.93 1.97 0.41
C LEU A 164 -14.42 2.30 0.22
N PHE A 165 -14.89 3.43 0.77
CA PHE A 165 -16.29 3.81 0.63
C PHE A 165 -16.67 4.18 -0.79
N ARG A 166 -15.72 4.69 -1.60
CA ARG A 166 -15.92 4.95 -3.03
C ARG A 166 -16.02 3.65 -3.82
N ASN A 167 -15.32 2.61 -3.36
CA ASN A 167 -15.27 1.30 -4.00
C ASN A 167 -16.29 0.30 -3.42
N LEU A 168 -17.10 0.70 -2.43
CA LEU A 168 -18.13 -0.14 -1.82
C LEU A 168 -19.24 -0.42 -2.83
N ASN A 169 -19.14 -1.56 -3.51
CA ASN A 169 -20.18 -2.09 -4.37
C ASN A 169 -20.48 -3.55 -3.99
N TYR A 170 -21.54 -4.11 -4.58
CA TYR A 170 -21.97 -5.48 -4.28
C TYR A 170 -20.85 -6.52 -4.49
N TYR A 171 -20.06 -6.38 -5.53
CA TYR A 171 -19.00 -7.35 -5.89
C TYR A 171 -17.79 -7.24 -4.97
N SER A 172 -17.40 -6.04 -4.55
CA SER A 172 -16.35 -5.83 -3.54
C SER A 172 -16.75 -6.47 -2.21
N ILE A 173 -18.00 -6.29 -1.79
CA ILE A 173 -18.53 -6.93 -0.57
C ILE A 173 -18.56 -8.45 -0.75
N LYS A 174 -19.04 -8.95 -1.89
CA LYS A 174 -19.06 -10.39 -2.21
C LYS A 174 -17.65 -10.97 -2.18
N GLY A 175 -16.66 -10.32 -2.81
CA GLY A 175 -15.28 -10.76 -2.82
C GLY A 175 -14.67 -10.88 -1.41
N VAL A 176 -14.87 -9.87 -0.57
CA VAL A 176 -14.43 -9.91 0.85
C VAL A 176 -15.11 -11.04 1.62
N LEU A 177 -16.41 -11.26 1.41
CA LEU A 177 -17.15 -12.34 2.07
C LEU A 177 -16.68 -13.72 1.61
N GLU A 178 -16.34 -13.90 0.34
CA GLU A 178 -15.86 -15.18 -0.20
C GLU A 178 -14.44 -15.50 0.27
N THR A 179 -13.54 -14.52 0.27
CA THR A 179 -12.15 -14.67 0.74
C THR A 179 -12.04 -14.84 2.26
N SER A 180 -12.92 -14.18 3.01
CA SER A 180 -12.83 -14.10 4.48
C SER A 180 -14.03 -14.76 5.17
N LYS A 181 -14.67 -15.75 4.54
CA LYS A 181 -15.92 -16.36 5.02
C LYS A 181 -15.85 -16.84 6.48
N ALA A 182 -14.81 -17.56 6.88
CA ALA A 182 -14.67 -18.07 8.24
C ALA A 182 -14.41 -16.93 9.25
N PRO A 183 -13.43 -16.02 9.07
CA PRO A 183 -13.25 -14.87 9.95
C PRO A 183 -14.50 -13.98 10.04
N PHE A 184 -15.21 -13.77 8.93
CA PHE A 184 -16.43 -12.99 8.89
C PHE A 184 -17.54 -13.61 9.74
N LEU A 185 -17.80 -14.93 9.60
CA LEU A 185 -18.81 -15.62 10.39
C LEU A 185 -18.47 -15.64 11.89
N ILE A 186 -17.20 -15.83 12.24
CA ILE A 186 -16.71 -15.75 13.63
C ILE A 186 -16.95 -14.34 14.19
N GLY A 187 -16.64 -13.32 13.40
CA GLY A 187 -16.86 -11.92 13.79
C GLY A 187 -18.34 -11.58 13.98
N VAL A 188 -19.21 -12.02 13.07
CA VAL A 188 -20.68 -11.85 13.21
C VAL A 188 -21.19 -12.56 14.44
N ALA A 189 -20.75 -13.80 14.70
CA ALA A 189 -21.11 -14.54 15.91
C ALA A 189 -20.64 -13.80 17.18
N ALA A 190 -19.41 -13.30 17.19
CA ALA A 190 -18.88 -12.49 18.29
C ALA A 190 -19.71 -11.22 18.53
N ILE A 191 -20.09 -10.50 17.47
CA ILE A 191 -20.97 -9.31 17.56
C ILE A 191 -22.33 -9.69 18.16
N ILE A 192 -22.96 -10.77 17.73
CA ILE A 192 -24.23 -11.23 18.26
C ILE A 192 -24.11 -11.55 19.75
N ILE A 193 -23.04 -12.25 20.15
CA ILE A 193 -22.77 -12.55 21.58
C ILE A 193 -22.58 -11.26 22.38
N LEU A 194 -21.79 -10.30 21.83
CA LEU A 194 -21.56 -9.02 22.48
C LEU A 194 -22.83 -8.19 22.62
N ILE A 195 -23.68 -8.18 21.59
CA ILE A 195 -25.02 -7.55 21.64
C ILE A 195 -25.86 -8.18 22.76
N PHE A 196 -25.92 -9.51 22.84
CA PHE A 196 -26.63 -10.22 23.86
C PHE A 196 -26.14 -9.88 25.28
N LEU A 197 -24.81 -9.86 25.46
CA LEU A 197 -24.17 -9.48 26.71
C LEU A 197 -24.48 -8.03 27.10
N LEU A 198 -24.44 -7.10 26.10
CA LEU A 198 -24.79 -5.70 26.28
C LEU A 198 -26.21 -5.56 26.86
N PHE A 199 -27.18 -6.23 26.25
CA PHE A 199 -28.57 -6.17 26.73
C PHE A 199 -28.75 -6.74 28.14
N ARG A 200 -27.98 -7.78 28.49
CA ARG A 200 -28.11 -8.46 29.79
C ARG A 200 -27.41 -7.72 30.93
N VAL A 201 -26.31 -7.01 30.63
CA VAL A 201 -25.44 -6.37 31.64
C VAL A 201 -25.72 -4.86 31.80
N SER A 202 -26.22 -4.19 30.76
CA SER A 202 -26.48 -2.74 30.78
C SER A 202 -27.70 -2.36 31.58
N LYS A 203 -27.63 -2.48 32.90
CA LYS A 203 -28.68 -1.96 33.80
C LYS A 203 -28.26 -0.61 34.38
N PRO A 204 -29.11 0.44 34.27
CA PRO A 204 -28.83 1.72 34.89
C PRO A 204 -28.72 1.57 36.42
N THR A 205 -27.75 2.24 36.99
CA THR A 205 -27.54 2.23 38.45
C THR A 205 -28.24 3.42 39.11
N LYS A 206 -28.73 3.25 40.34
CA LYS A 206 -29.42 4.31 41.07
C LYS A 206 -28.56 5.53 41.41
N LYS A 207 -27.20 5.40 41.46
CA LYS A 207 -26.29 6.54 41.68
C LYS A 207 -25.84 7.15 40.35
N LYS A 208 -26.27 8.37 40.09
CA LYS A 208 -25.85 9.16 38.92
C LYS A 208 -24.37 9.56 39.05
N PRO A 209 -23.53 9.35 38.04
CA PRO A 209 -22.18 9.90 38.03
C PRO A 209 -22.19 11.44 37.94
N ASN A 210 -21.15 12.10 38.43
CA ASN A 210 -20.96 13.52 38.13
C ASN A 210 -20.54 13.66 36.66
N PHE A 211 -21.56 13.81 35.79
CA PHE A 211 -21.44 13.73 34.35
C PHE A 211 -20.50 14.81 33.80
N ALA A 212 -20.66 16.07 34.26
CA ALA A 212 -19.84 17.17 33.77
C ALA A 212 -18.35 16.94 34.06
N TRP A 213 -18.03 16.51 35.27
CA TRP A 213 -16.65 16.22 35.67
C TRP A 213 -16.06 15.03 34.92
N SER A 214 -16.83 13.95 34.77
CA SER A 214 -16.39 12.78 34.01
C SER A 214 -16.20 13.11 32.52
N LEU A 215 -17.09 13.90 31.94
CA LEU A 215 -16.99 14.35 30.56
C LEU A 215 -15.75 15.22 30.35
N LEU A 216 -15.50 16.19 31.25
CA LEU A 216 -14.33 17.03 31.20
C LEU A 216 -13.04 16.18 31.25
N CYS A 217 -12.92 15.26 32.20
CA CYS A 217 -11.75 14.37 32.32
C CYS A 217 -11.51 13.53 31.05
N VAL A 218 -12.58 12.94 30.49
CA VAL A 218 -12.49 12.15 29.25
C VAL A 218 -12.04 13.03 28.07
N SER A 219 -12.66 14.21 27.94
CA SER A 219 -12.32 15.14 26.83
C SER A 219 -10.88 15.63 26.92
N ILE A 220 -10.44 16.02 28.11
CA ILE A 220 -9.06 16.46 28.33
C ILE A 220 -8.09 15.32 28.05
N PHE A 221 -8.33 14.10 28.61
CA PHE A 221 -7.46 12.93 28.37
C PHE A 221 -7.35 12.62 26.88
N THR A 222 -8.48 12.62 26.13
CA THR A 222 -8.51 12.35 24.70
C THR A 222 -7.74 13.39 23.89
N LEU A 223 -7.95 14.67 24.21
CA LEU A 223 -7.26 15.76 23.53
C LEU A 223 -5.74 15.70 23.80
N SER A 224 -5.33 15.48 25.06
CA SER A 224 -3.93 15.38 25.43
C SER A 224 -3.24 14.20 24.73
N LEU A 225 -3.87 13.04 24.73
CA LEU A 225 -3.27 11.85 24.11
C LEU A 225 -3.10 12.00 22.59
N ASN A 226 -4.13 12.52 21.92
CA ASN A 226 -4.05 12.77 20.47
C ASN A 226 -3.05 13.90 20.16
N PHE A 227 -3.01 14.95 20.96
CA PHE A 227 -2.07 16.05 20.77
C PHE A 227 -0.63 15.61 20.98
N SER A 228 -0.35 14.79 22.00
CA SER A 228 0.99 14.20 22.23
C SER A 228 1.42 13.32 21.07
N TYR A 229 0.51 12.52 20.50
CA TYR A 229 0.79 11.68 19.34
C TYR A 229 1.11 12.53 18.10
N LEU A 230 0.30 13.53 17.78
CA LEU A 230 0.53 14.42 16.63
C LEU A 230 1.83 15.21 16.79
N SER A 231 2.10 15.77 17.98
CA SER A 231 3.31 16.50 18.27
C SER A 231 4.58 15.64 18.11
N ILE A 232 4.55 14.38 18.53
CA ILE A 232 5.67 13.45 18.33
C ILE A 232 5.84 13.10 16.86
N SER A 233 4.74 12.87 16.14
CA SER A 233 4.77 12.61 14.70
C SER A 233 5.35 13.79 13.92
N ASP A 234 4.92 15.01 14.23
CA ASP A 234 5.39 16.23 13.57
C ASP A 234 6.86 16.51 13.93
N SER A 235 7.27 16.31 15.19
CA SER A 235 8.67 16.47 15.61
C SER A 235 9.59 15.48 14.93
N LEU A 236 9.15 14.23 14.71
CA LEU A 236 9.94 13.23 13.98
C LEU A 236 10.05 13.57 12.48
N HIS A 237 8.99 14.08 11.87
CA HIS A 237 9.03 14.59 10.49
C HIS A 237 10.00 15.76 10.36
N PHE A 238 9.90 16.73 11.25
CA PHE A 238 10.77 17.89 11.28
C PHE A 238 12.26 17.49 11.48
N ALA A 239 12.53 16.52 12.35
CA ALA A 239 13.88 16.01 12.57
C ALA A 239 14.45 15.33 11.32
N ILE A 240 13.64 14.53 10.61
CA ILE A 240 14.05 13.88 9.36
C ILE A 240 14.32 14.93 8.27
N ASP A 241 13.45 15.91 8.12
CA ASP A 241 13.49 16.86 7.00
C ASP A 241 14.55 17.95 7.18
N LYS A 242 14.75 18.48 8.42
CA LYS A 242 15.68 19.59 8.65
C LYS A 242 17.09 19.20 9.07
N VAL A 243 17.30 18.04 9.65
CA VAL A 243 18.59 17.64 10.23
C VAL A 243 19.26 16.54 9.41
N GLY A 244 18.60 16.05 8.35
CA GLY A 244 19.12 14.99 7.49
C GLY A 244 20.53 15.24 6.93
N GLY A 245 20.89 16.50 6.66
CA GLY A 245 22.23 16.85 6.21
C GLY A 245 23.34 16.84 7.29
N LEU A 246 22.96 16.71 8.58
CA LEU A 246 23.87 16.66 9.72
C LEU A 246 23.98 15.26 10.35
N TRP A 247 23.12 14.34 9.95
CA TRP A 247 23.06 13.01 10.51
C TRP A 247 23.67 11.98 9.56
N SER A 248 24.23 10.92 10.13
CA SER A 248 24.63 9.75 9.35
C SER A 248 23.39 9.03 8.79
N GLU A 249 23.56 8.31 7.70
CA GLU A 249 22.47 7.50 7.10
C GLU A 249 21.86 6.51 8.10
N ALA A 250 22.67 5.97 9.02
CA ALA A 250 22.20 5.06 10.07
C ALA A 250 21.26 5.77 11.07
N GLU A 251 21.55 7.03 11.44
CA GLU A 251 20.70 7.82 12.34
C GLU A 251 19.40 8.23 11.66
N ILE A 252 19.45 8.57 10.37
CA ILE A 252 18.28 8.88 9.56
C ILE A 252 17.38 7.62 9.44
N GLU A 253 17.96 6.46 9.14
CA GLU A 253 17.18 5.22 9.02
C GLU A 253 16.61 4.76 10.36
N GLN A 254 17.36 4.91 11.45
CA GLN A 254 16.84 4.63 12.79
C GLN A 254 15.66 5.55 13.14
N THR A 255 15.73 6.82 12.77
CA THR A 255 14.65 7.79 12.99
C THR A 255 13.44 7.48 12.12
N ARG A 256 13.65 7.11 10.86
CA ARG A 256 12.59 6.61 9.97
C ARG A 256 11.93 5.35 10.51
N GLN A 257 12.71 4.42 11.04
CA GLN A 257 12.16 3.19 11.65
C GLN A 257 11.34 3.51 12.90
N ASN A 258 11.80 4.44 13.73
CA ASN A 258 11.05 4.91 14.89
C ASN A 258 9.73 5.56 14.48
N TYR A 259 9.74 6.38 13.43
CA TYR A 259 8.51 6.97 12.86
C TYR A 259 7.57 5.90 12.33
N ARG A 260 8.06 4.92 11.55
CA ARG A 260 7.25 3.79 11.07
C ARG A 260 6.61 3.03 12.23
N ASN A 261 7.37 2.76 13.29
CA ASN A 261 6.85 2.09 14.49
C ASN A 261 5.77 2.92 15.20
N ALA A 262 5.89 4.25 15.19
CA ALA A 262 4.92 5.15 15.79
C ALA A 262 3.60 5.23 15.00
N VAL A 263 3.65 5.20 13.67
CA VAL A 263 2.48 5.39 12.80
C VAL A 263 1.85 4.11 12.28
N ALA A 264 2.58 2.98 12.35
CA ALA A 264 2.13 1.71 11.79
C ALA A 264 1.03 1.04 12.60
N VAL A 265 0.99 1.24 13.93
CA VAL A 265 -0.17 0.83 14.73
C VAL A 265 -1.22 1.93 14.61
N PRO A 266 -2.36 1.69 14.00
CA PRO A 266 -3.28 2.77 13.66
C PRO A 266 -3.87 3.38 14.93
N VAL A 267 -3.48 4.57 15.17
CA VAL A 267 -4.18 5.49 16.05
C VAL A 267 -5.63 5.66 15.56
N ASN A 268 -5.89 5.30 14.33
CA ASN A 268 -7.05 5.69 13.56
C ASN A 268 -7.88 4.52 13.03
N VAL A 269 -8.01 3.43 13.77
CA VAL A 269 -9.06 2.44 13.50
C VAL A 269 -10.45 3.07 13.64
N ASN A 270 -10.54 4.24 14.25
CA ASN A 270 -11.78 5.00 14.31
C ASN A 270 -11.96 5.86 13.07
N PHE A 271 -12.85 5.43 12.16
CA PHE A 271 -13.27 6.16 10.98
C PHE A 271 -13.59 7.66 11.24
N VAL A 272 -14.19 7.99 12.39
CA VAL A 272 -14.55 9.37 12.73
C VAL A 272 -13.30 10.21 13.01
N SER A 273 -12.30 9.67 13.72
CA SER A 273 -11.05 10.39 13.95
C SER A 273 -10.25 10.53 12.66
N LYS A 274 -10.20 9.51 11.82
CA LYS A 274 -9.52 9.58 10.53
C LYS A 274 -10.22 10.55 9.56
N ALA A 275 -11.55 10.56 9.52
CA ALA A 275 -12.31 11.51 8.69
C ALA A 275 -12.18 12.97 9.16
N LEU A 276 -12.01 13.19 10.47
CA LEU A 276 -11.88 14.54 11.06
C LEU A 276 -10.44 15.05 11.09
N PHE A 277 -9.45 14.16 11.22
CA PHE A 277 -8.04 14.49 11.42
C PHE A 277 -7.11 13.90 10.35
N ASP A 278 -7.63 13.51 9.20
CA ASP A 278 -6.84 12.97 8.09
C ASP A 278 -6.05 14.10 7.42
N THR A 279 -5.01 14.55 8.11
CA THR A 279 -4.06 15.56 7.63
C THR A 279 -3.11 15.00 6.56
N ASP A 280 -2.93 13.68 6.49
CA ASP A 280 -2.12 13.01 5.47
C ASP A 280 -2.67 13.16 4.03
N ARG A 281 -3.85 13.75 3.87
CA ARG A 281 -4.48 13.95 2.56
C ARG A 281 -3.95 15.12 1.76
N ILE A 282 -3.19 16.02 2.36
CA ILE A 282 -2.79 17.27 1.69
C ILE A 282 -1.93 16.94 0.45
N VAL A 283 -1.11 15.89 0.51
CA VAL A 283 -0.20 15.52 -0.58
C VAL A 283 -0.79 14.50 -1.57
N LYS A 284 -1.93 13.89 -1.23
CA LYS A 284 -2.50 12.76 -2.01
C LYS A 284 -3.49 13.18 -3.08
N ASP A 285 -3.83 14.45 -3.16
CA ASP A 285 -4.67 14.99 -4.22
C ASP A 285 -3.79 15.83 -5.16
N PRO A 286 -3.37 15.29 -6.33
CA PRO A 286 -2.54 16.04 -7.26
C PRO A 286 -3.12 17.40 -7.68
N LYS A 287 -4.45 17.56 -7.63
CA LYS A 287 -5.13 18.84 -7.92
C LYS A 287 -4.79 19.95 -6.94
N LYS A 288 -4.30 19.62 -5.75
CA LYS A 288 -3.89 20.60 -4.73
C LYS A 288 -2.44 21.02 -4.84
N LEU A 289 -1.66 20.35 -5.70
CA LEU A 289 -0.30 20.78 -6.00
C LEU A 289 -0.35 22.11 -6.76
N GLU A 290 0.38 23.10 -6.28
CA GLU A 290 0.54 24.36 -7.00
C GLU A 290 1.22 24.10 -8.33
N LYS A 291 0.68 24.68 -9.42
CA LYS A 291 1.30 24.58 -10.74
C LYS A 291 2.69 25.19 -10.67
N ARG A 292 3.66 24.44 -11.16
CA ARG A 292 5.06 24.84 -11.22
C ARG A 292 5.51 24.83 -12.68
N ASP A 293 6.22 25.87 -13.09
CA ASP A 293 6.88 25.90 -14.37
C ASP A 293 8.33 25.44 -14.20
N LEU A 294 8.86 24.70 -15.18
CA LEU A 294 10.25 24.29 -15.19
C LEU A 294 11.13 25.50 -15.54
N SER A 295 11.97 25.90 -14.59
CA SER A 295 13.02 26.89 -14.86
C SER A 295 14.10 26.31 -15.78
N GLU A 296 14.90 27.17 -16.44
CA GLU A 296 16.05 26.70 -17.25
C GLU A 296 17.08 25.95 -16.38
N LYS A 297 17.21 26.36 -15.11
CA LYS A 297 18.04 25.64 -14.13
C LYS A 297 17.52 24.23 -13.84
N ASP A 298 16.20 24.07 -13.68
CA ASP A 298 15.60 22.75 -13.48
C ASP A 298 15.85 21.85 -14.69
N LYS A 299 15.67 22.39 -15.91
CA LYS A 299 15.93 21.65 -17.15
C LYS A 299 17.39 21.20 -17.26
N GLU A 300 18.35 22.06 -16.92
CA GLU A 300 19.77 21.71 -16.91
C GLU A 300 20.06 20.58 -15.90
N ILE A 301 19.53 20.66 -14.69
CA ILE A 301 19.67 19.61 -13.67
C ILE A 301 19.04 18.30 -14.14
N LEU A 302 17.81 18.35 -14.68
CA LEU A 302 17.10 17.17 -15.20
C LEU A 302 17.88 16.49 -16.33
N LEU A 303 18.46 17.27 -17.26
CA LEU A 303 19.35 16.73 -18.29
C LEU A 303 20.56 16.04 -17.68
N GLY A 304 21.15 16.60 -16.63
CA GLY A 304 22.23 15.98 -15.86
C GLY A 304 21.80 14.69 -15.12
N LEU A 305 20.50 14.47 -14.89
CA LEU A 305 19.91 13.24 -14.36
C LEU A 305 19.46 12.26 -15.47
N GLY A 306 19.69 12.59 -16.74
CA GLY A 306 19.23 11.81 -17.90
C GLY A 306 17.75 12.02 -18.24
N ILE A 307 17.05 12.91 -17.54
CA ILE A 307 15.63 13.18 -17.75
C ILE A 307 15.48 14.25 -18.85
N ILE A 308 14.83 13.89 -19.93
CA ILE A 308 14.50 14.82 -21.02
C ILE A 308 13.01 15.14 -20.93
N PRO A 309 12.61 16.36 -20.56
CA PRO A 309 11.20 16.72 -20.32
C PRO A 309 10.30 16.55 -21.54
N GLU A 310 10.83 16.80 -22.72
CA GLU A 310 10.12 16.63 -24.00
C GLU A 310 10.98 15.86 -24.97
N LYS A 311 10.50 14.70 -25.40
CA LYS A 311 11.21 13.85 -26.35
C LYS A 311 10.27 13.37 -27.45
N HIS A 312 10.86 13.07 -28.59
CA HIS A 312 10.17 12.51 -29.73
C HIS A 312 10.89 11.25 -30.17
N ILE A 313 10.18 10.15 -30.24
CA ILE A 313 10.68 8.87 -30.71
C ILE A 313 9.92 8.54 -32.00
N PRO A 314 10.55 8.74 -33.17
CA PRO A 314 9.89 8.50 -34.45
C PRO A 314 9.54 7.02 -34.61
N ALA A 315 8.44 6.73 -35.28
CA ALA A 315 8.07 5.37 -35.62
C ALA A 315 9.07 4.78 -36.62
N PRO A 316 9.48 3.50 -36.45
CA PRO A 316 10.23 2.78 -37.47
C PRO A 316 9.37 2.55 -38.71
N THR A 317 9.98 2.28 -39.83
CA THR A 317 9.28 2.07 -41.11
C THR A 317 8.39 0.82 -41.13
N ALA A 318 8.64 -0.15 -40.26
CA ALA A 318 7.84 -1.40 -40.16
C ALA A 318 7.84 -1.94 -38.73
N ALA A 319 6.74 -2.60 -38.35
CA ALA A 319 6.64 -3.35 -37.09
C ALA A 319 7.65 -4.50 -37.08
N LYS A 320 8.30 -4.69 -35.93
CA LYS A 320 9.24 -5.79 -35.68
C LYS A 320 8.50 -7.07 -35.27
N TYR A 321 7.39 -6.92 -34.56
CA TYR A 321 6.50 -8.02 -34.15
C TYR A 321 5.09 -7.72 -34.60
N ASP A 322 4.27 -8.76 -34.78
CA ASP A 322 2.83 -8.66 -35.04
C ASP A 322 2.03 -8.97 -33.79
N LYS A 323 2.63 -9.65 -32.83
CA LYS A 323 2.02 -9.93 -31.53
C LYS A 323 2.97 -9.55 -30.39
N ILE A 324 2.45 -8.79 -29.46
CA ILE A 324 3.12 -8.53 -28.18
C ILE A 324 2.17 -9.03 -27.08
N VAL A 325 2.67 -9.99 -26.28
CA VAL A 325 1.93 -10.63 -25.20
C VAL A 325 2.59 -10.24 -23.89
N LEU A 326 1.93 -9.37 -23.13
CA LEU A 326 2.42 -8.88 -21.85
C LEU A 326 1.79 -9.71 -20.72
N LEU A 327 2.58 -10.53 -20.04
CA LEU A 327 2.20 -11.31 -18.87
C LEU A 327 2.54 -10.48 -17.63
N VAL A 328 1.53 -9.87 -17.04
CA VAL A 328 1.67 -8.98 -15.88
C VAL A 328 1.37 -9.77 -14.62
N LEU A 329 2.42 -10.06 -13.86
CA LEU A 329 2.33 -10.75 -12.58
C LEU A 329 1.85 -9.77 -11.50
N GLU A 330 0.99 -10.23 -10.62
CA GLU A 330 0.51 -9.44 -9.48
C GLU A 330 1.60 -9.36 -8.40
N SER A 331 2.02 -8.15 -8.00
CA SER A 331 2.84 -7.87 -6.81
C SER A 331 4.13 -8.71 -6.70
N VAL A 332 4.86 -8.93 -7.81
CA VAL A 332 6.09 -9.73 -7.79
C VAL A 332 7.32 -8.84 -7.73
N HIS A 333 8.12 -9.02 -6.67
CA HIS A 333 9.46 -8.44 -6.56
C HIS A 333 10.48 -9.30 -7.31
N ARG A 334 11.48 -8.66 -7.94
CA ARG A 334 12.57 -9.36 -8.64
C ARG A 334 13.25 -10.42 -7.77
N ASP A 335 13.53 -10.10 -6.52
CA ASP A 335 14.27 -10.97 -5.59
C ASP A 335 13.40 -12.10 -5.00
N PHE A 336 12.18 -12.31 -5.48
CA PHE A 336 11.44 -13.56 -5.27
C PHE A 336 11.91 -14.67 -6.20
N VAL A 337 12.79 -14.37 -7.17
CA VAL A 337 13.37 -15.31 -8.11
C VAL A 337 14.77 -15.71 -7.65
N HIS A 338 15.04 -17.01 -7.61
CA HIS A 338 16.34 -17.57 -7.15
C HIS A 338 17.54 -17.00 -7.93
N TYR A 339 17.37 -16.70 -9.21
CA TYR A 339 18.42 -16.08 -10.03
C TYR A 339 19.05 -14.86 -9.34
N TYR A 340 18.22 -14.00 -8.75
CA TYR A 340 18.64 -12.77 -8.07
C TYR A 340 18.93 -12.96 -6.58
N ASN A 341 18.16 -13.83 -5.89
CA ASN A 341 18.24 -14.00 -4.44
C ASN A 341 18.45 -15.47 -4.07
N LYS A 342 19.64 -15.79 -3.60
CA LYS A 342 20.03 -17.17 -3.23
C LYS A 342 19.38 -17.68 -1.94
N ASN A 343 18.67 -16.84 -1.19
CA ASN A 343 17.84 -17.25 -0.06
C ASN A 343 16.52 -17.90 -0.50
N ILE A 344 16.13 -17.69 -1.76
CA ILE A 344 15.03 -18.43 -2.39
C ILE A 344 15.56 -19.79 -2.83
N PRO A 345 14.91 -20.92 -2.50
CA PRO A 345 15.32 -22.24 -2.99
C PRO A 345 15.36 -22.30 -4.53
N ALA A 346 16.38 -22.97 -5.07
CA ALA A 346 16.51 -23.10 -6.54
C ALA A 346 15.30 -23.82 -7.18
N GLU A 347 14.67 -24.70 -6.42
CA GLU A 347 13.47 -25.43 -6.82
C GLU A 347 12.21 -24.57 -6.85
N ALA A 348 12.28 -23.34 -6.30
CA ALA A 348 11.13 -22.43 -6.28
C ALA A 348 10.87 -21.79 -7.65
N THR A 349 11.92 -21.44 -8.40
CA THR A 349 11.79 -20.71 -9.66
C THR A 349 12.68 -21.24 -10.79
N PRO A 350 12.70 -22.56 -11.04
CA PRO A 350 13.62 -23.16 -12.01
C PRO A 350 13.37 -22.66 -13.44
N PHE A 351 12.10 -22.42 -13.83
CA PHE A 351 11.76 -21.94 -15.16
C PHE A 351 12.08 -20.46 -15.35
N LEU A 352 11.77 -19.60 -14.40
CA LEU A 352 12.17 -18.19 -14.44
C LEU A 352 13.69 -18.03 -14.46
N ASP A 353 14.42 -18.85 -13.70
CA ASP A 353 15.88 -18.92 -13.72
C ASP A 353 16.42 -19.32 -15.11
N GLU A 354 15.76 -20.28 -15.80
CA GLU A 354 16.10 -20.66 -17.17
C GLU A 354 15.87 -19.50 -18.14
N LEU A 355 14.72 -18.84 -18.05
CA LEU A 355 14.38 -17.69 -18.90
C LEU A 355 15.40 -16.57 -18.75
N LEU A 356 15.75 -16.22 -17.51
CA LEU A 356 16.73 -15.16 -17.20
C LEU A 356 18.14 -15.49 -17.73
N ARG A 357 18.53 -16.77 -17.78
CA ARG A 357 19.82 -17.16 -18.39
C ARG A 357 19.80 -17.13 -19.91
N LYS A 358 18.63 -17.28 -20.51
CA LYS A 358 18.48 -17.49 -21.97
C LYS A 358 18.04 -16.25 -22.74
N TYR A 359 17.26 -15.41 -22.14
CA TYR A 359 16.57 -14.32 -22.83
C TYR A 359 16.98 -12.93 -22.33
N PRO A 360 16.88 -11.88 -23.17
CA PRO A 360 17.08 -10.50 -22.76
C PRO A 360 16.17 -10.14 -21.59
N HIS A 361 16.75 -9.49 -20.58
CA HIS A 361 16.06 -9.05 -19.37
C HIS A 361 16.74 -7.82 -18.80
N LEU A 362 16.10 -7.15 -17.82
CA LEU A 362 16.70 -6.06 -17.07
C LEU A 362 16.81 -6.41 -15.59
N ASP A 363 18.02 -6.24 -15.04
CA ASP A 363 18.29 -6.50 -13.62
C ASP A 363 17.77 -5.38 -12.72
N ARG A 364 17.73 -4.15 -13.21
CA ARG A 364 17.41 -2.94 -12.44
C ARG A 364 16.17 -2.23 -13.00
N TYR A 365 15.12 -3.02 -13.20
CA TYR A 365 13.82 -2.52 -13.65
C TYR A 365 12.88 -2.34 -12.45
N TYR A 366 12.49 -1.08 -12.18
CA TYR A 366 11.74 -0.69 -11.01
C TYR A 366 10.26 -0.49 -11.31
N SER A 367 9.40 -0.81 -10.33
CA SER A 367 8.03 -0.29 -10.35
C SER A 367 8.05 1.24 -10.36
N SER A 368 7.20 1.88 -11.15
CA SER A 368 7.07 3.35 -11.11
C SER A 368 6.00 3.81 -10.13
N ALA A 369 5.09 2.96 -9.72
CA ALA A 369 4.04 3.30 -8.77
C ALA A 369 3.40 2.04 -8.14
N ILE A 370 2.72 2.22 -7.02
CA ILE A 370 1.94 1.23 -6.26
C ILE A 370 0.60 1.89 -5.88
N PRO A 371 -0.50 1.13 -5.77
CA PRO A 371 -0.74 -0.27 -6.09
C PRO A 371 -1.07 -0.52 -7.57
N THR A 372 -1.77 -1.62 -7.87
CA THR A 372 -2.08 -2.11 -9.22
C THR A 372 -2.52 -1.04 -10.21
N THR A 373 -3.52 -0.23 -9.88
CA THR A 373 -4.03 0.80 -10.81
C THR A 373 -2.98 1.83 -11.17
N GLU A 374 -2.18 2.29 -10.21
CA GLU A 374 -1.09 3.23 -10.40
C GLU A 374 0.07 2.60 -11.17
N GLY A 375 0.42 1.34 -10.86
CA GLY A 375 1.43 0.58 -11.58
C GLY A 375 1.06 0.39 -13.05
N LEU A 376 -0.17 -0.04 -13.34
CA LEU A 376 -0.69 -0.16 -14.70
C LEU A 376 -0.77 1.20 -15.42
N ASN A 377 -1.13 2.27 -14.69
CA ASN A 377 -1.12 3.62 -15.24
C ASN A 377 0.28 4.04 -15.69
N SER A 378 1.28 3.84 -14.84
CA SER A 378 2.68 4.13 -15.20
C SER A 378 3.14 3.29 -16.39
N THR A 379 2.79 2.01 -16.43
CA THR A 379 3.16 1.08 -17.51
C THR A 379 2.51 1.44 -18.84
N PHE A 380 1.23 1.78 -18.87
CA PHE A 380 0.49 1.99 -20.12
C PHE A 380 0.49 3.44 -20.60
N ARG A 381 0.55 4.40 -19.69
CA ARG A 381 0.50 5.84 -20.00
C ARG A 381 1.85 6.54 -19.84
N SER A 382 2.86 5.82 -19.35
CA SER A 382 4.20 6.36 -19.14
C SER A 382 4.19 7.67 -18.33
N GLN A 383 3.51 7.67 -17.17
CA GLN A 383 3.38 8.82 -16.28
C GLN A 383 3.42 8.41 -14.81
N LEU A 384 3.76 9.34 -13.90
CA LEU A 384 3.91 9.08 -12.47
C LEU A 384 2.68 9.50 -11.66
N LEU A 385 2.18 10.71 -11.87
CA LEU A 385 1.00 11.20 -11.16
C LEU A 385 -0.27 10.89 -11.93
N PHE A 386 -1.31 10.54 -11.17
CA PHE A 386 -2.57 10.11 -11.74
C PHE A 386 -3.73 10.53 -10.83
N ASP A 387 -4.78 11.13 -11.44
CA ASP A 387 -6.02 11.44 -10.75
C ASP A 387 -7.06 10.35 -11.00
N ARG A 388 -7.39 9.57 -9.96
CA ARG A 388 -8.42 8.54 -10.03
C ARG A 388 -9.84 9.09 -10.14
N ASP A 389 -10.08 10.29 -9.65
CA ASP A 389 -11.42 10.83 -9.48
C ASP A 389 -11.95 11.54 -10.72
N THR A 390 -11.07 11.93 -11.63
CA THR A 390 -11.43 12.51 -12.92
C THR A 390 -10.70 11.77 -14.05
N PRO A 391 -11.20 10.60 -14.46
CA PRO A 391 -10.74 10.02 -15.71
C PRO A 391 -11.14 10.97 -16.84
N GLU A 392 -10.24 11.86 -17.24
CA GLU A 392 -10.40 12.65 -18.46
C GLU A 392 -10.30 11.69 -19.65
N ILE A 393 -11.45 11.23 -20.08
CA ILE A 393 -11.60 10.36 -21.24
C ILE A 393 -11.01 11.12 -22.43
N GLY A 394 -9.92 10.61 -22.98
CA GLY A 394 -9.46 10.94 -24.33
C GLY A 394 -8.38 12.01 -24.49
N LYS A 395 -7.89 12.68 -23.43
CA LYS A 395 -6.82 13.68 -23.59
C LYS A 395 -5.40 13.16 -23.32
N GLN A 396 -5.28 12.05 -22.63
CA GLN A 396 -3.98 11.51 -22.21
C GLN A 396 -3.76 10.15 -22.87
N GLY A 397 -2.78 10.12 -23.78
CA GLY A 397 -2.47 8.90 -24.52
C GLY A 397 -1.97 7.77 -23.62
N SER A 398 -2.47 6.56 -23.87
CA SER A 398 -1.87 5.31 -23.40
C SER A 398 -1.36 4.53 -24.59
N ILE A 399 -0.65 3.44 -24.34
CA ILE A 399 -0.28 2.52 -25.42
C ILE A 399 -1.53 1.99 -26.15
N PHE A 400 -2.64 1.74 -25.46
CA PHE A 400 -3.89 1.29 -26.09
C PHE A 400 -4.54 2.38 -26.95
N ASN A 401 -4.45 3.65 -26.56
CA ASN A 401 -4.95 4.75 -27.38
C ASN A 401 -4.23 4.84 -28.72
N GLN A 402 -2.94 4.47 -28.77
CA GLN A 402 -2.16 4.48 -30.02
C GLN A 402 -2.58 3.38 -30.99
N LEU A 403 -3.35 2.38 -30.54
CA LEU A 403 -3.87 1.30 -31.38
C LEU A 403 -5.14 1.68 -32.13
N HIS A 404 -5.85 2.72 -31.66
CA HIS A 404 -7.06 3.20 -32.33
C HIS A 404 -6.72 3.63 -33.77
N GLU A 405 -7.61 3.31 -34.72
CA GLU A 405 -7.44 3.60 -36.14
C GLU A 405 -6.25 2.87 -36.82
N THR A 406 -5.71 1.85 -36.15
CA THR A 406 -4.68 0.97 -36.72
C THR A 406 -5.24 -0.46 -36.94
N SER A 407 -4.44 -1.35 -37.50
CA SER A 407 -4.78 -2.77 -37.63
C SER A 407 -4.49 -3.60 -36.37
N TRP A 408 -4.04 -2.96 -35.28
CA TRP A 408 -3.75 -3.63 -34.02
C TRP A 408 -4.97 -3.74 -33.14
N ARG A 409 -5.16 -4.91 -32.52
CA ARG A 409 -6.14 -5.13 -31.46
C ARG A 409 -5.47 -4.96 -30.10
N GLY A 410 -6.08 -4.21 -29.22
CA GLY A 410 -5.64 -4.04 -27.82
C GLY A 410 -6.55 -4.82 -26.89
N ILE A 411 -6.07 -5.91 -26.30
CA ILE A 411 -6.82 -6.81 -25.43
C ILE A 411 -6.24 -6.77 -24.02
N PHE A 412 -7.09 -6.59 -23.02
CA PHE A 412 -6.72 -6.72 -21.61
C PHE A 412 -7.58 -7.80 -20.95
N LEU A 413 -6.94 -8.88 -20.50
CA LEU A 413 -7.55 -9.97 -19.74
C LEU A 413 -7.12 -9.84 -18.27
N ASN A 414 -8.10 -9.57 -17.40
CA ASN A 414 -7.91 -9.36 -15.97
C ASN A 414 -8.43 -10.55 -15.17
N ALA A 415 -7.63 -11.06 -14.24
CA ALA A 415 -8.03 -12.15 -13.36
C ALA A 415 -9.13 -11.75 -12.37
N SER A 416 -9.15 -10.49 -11.93
CA SER A 416 -10.10 -9.97 -10.95
C SER A 416 -11.46 -9.65 -11.56
N SER A 417 -12.47 -9.43 -10.70
CA SER A 417 -13.79 -8.96 -11.14
C SER A 417 -13.73 -7.54 -11.68
N GLY A 418 -14.28 -7.33 -12.88
CA GLY A 418 -14.39 -6.00 -13.48
C GLY A 418 -15.33 -5.04 -12.74
N TYR A 419 -16.14 -5.56 -11.82
CA TYR A 419 -16.95 -4.74 -10.94
C TYR A 419 -16.17 -4.19 -9.74
N TYR A 420 -15.02 -4.79 -9.39
CA TYR A 420 -14.14 -4.25 -8.39
C TYR A 420 -13.68 -2.85 -8.84
N ALA A 421 -13.76 -1.87 -7.96
CA ALA A 421 -13.45 -0.47 -8.26
C ALA A 421 -14.09 0.08 -9.57
N ASN A 422 -15.14 -0.57 -10.08
CA ASN A 422 -15.83 -0.23 -11.34
C ASN A 422 -14.86 -0.26 -12.57
N GLU A 423 -13.93 -1.22 -12.60
CA GLU A 423 -12.88 -1.34 -13.63
C GLU A 423 -13.47 -1.53 -15.05
N PHE A 424 -14.60 -2.20 -15.18
CA PHE A 424 -15.34 -2.32 -16.46
C PHE A 424 -15.56 -0.98 -17.17
N LYS A 425 -15.81 0.07 -16.40
CA LYS A 425 -16.02 1.40 -16.94
C LYS A 425 -14.73 2.21 -16.94
N GLN A 426 -13.97 2.08 -15.86
CA GLN A 426 -12.79 2.92 -15.65
C GLN A 426 -11.64 2.55 -16.57
N TYR A 427 -11.26 1.28 -16.67
CA TYR A 427 -10.08 0.88 -17.44
C TYR A 427 -10.23 1.14 -18.96
N PRO A 428 -11.34 0.75 -19.62
CA PRO A 428 -11.53 1.15 -21.01
C PRO A 428 -11.53 2.66 -21.24
N ALA A 429 -12.17 3.42 -20.35
CA ALA A 429 -12.22 4.87 -20.46
C ALA A 429 -10.85 5.53 -20.20
N GLN A 430 -10.12 5.03 -19.22
CA GLN A 430 -8.85 5.58 -18.73
C GLN A 430 -7.68 5.26 -19.63
N PHE A 431 -7.61 3.99 -20.08
CA PHE A 431 -6.50 3.49 -20.90
C PHE A 431 -6.84 3.38 -22.38
N GLY A 432 -8.08 3.65 -22.80
CA GLY A 432 -8.50 3.49 -24.19
C GLY A 432 -8.50 2.02 -24.65
N MET A 433 -8.72 1.07 -23.75
CA MET A 433 -8.76 -0.35 -24.08
C MET A 433 -9.91 -0.68 -25.00
N GLN A 434 -9.63 -1.31 -26.12
CA GLN A 434 -10.64 -1.73 -27.09
C GLN A 434 -11.42 -2.95 -26.59
N GLU A 435 -10.72 -3.90 -25.98
CA GLU A 435 -11.27 -5.14 -25.46
C GLU A 435 -10.80 -5.34 -24.03
N TYR A 436 -11.73 -5.27 -23.07
CA TYR A 436 -11.48 -5.53 -21.65
C TYR A 436 -12.30 -6.72 -21.21
N TYR A 437 -11.62 -7.76 -20.76
CA TYR A 437 -12.19 -8.99 -20.25
C TYR A 437 -11.76 -9.20 -18.81
N ALA A 438 -12.69 -9.59 -17.96
CA ALA A 438 -12.47 -9.80 -16.53
C ALA A 438 -13.04 -11.16 -16.09
N ARG A 439 -13.05 -11.42 -14.78
CA ARG A 439 -13.59 -12.65 -14.18
C ARG A 439 -14.93 -13.07 -14.79
N GLU A 440 -15.85 -12.13 -14.99
CA GLU A 440 -17.21 -12.39 -15.47
C GLU A 440 -17.20 -13.01 -16.87
N TYR A 441 -16.32 -12.55 -17.75
CA TYR A 441 -16.12 -13.16 -19.07
C TYR A 441 -15.64 -14.61 -18.94
N LEU A 442 -14.70 -14.88 -18.03
CA LEU A 442 -14.17 -16.24 -17.81
C LEU A 442 -15.26 -17.19 -17.27
N GLU A 443 -16.14 -16.70 -16.39
CA GLU A 443 -17.32 -17.43 -15.91
C GLU A 443 -18.28 -17.76 -17.08
N GLU A 444 -18.50 -16.82 -18.01
CA GLU A 444 -19.29 -17.03 -19.24
C GLU A 444 -18.64 -18.04 -20.20
N GLN A 445 -17.31 -18.13 -20.23
CA GLN A 445 -16.58 -19.16 -20.97
C GLN A 445 -16.62 -20.55 -20.30
N GLY A 446 -17.31 -20.67 -19.16
CA GLY A 446 -17.50 -21.93 -18.42
C GLY A 446 -16.37 -22.28 -17.46
N TYR A 447 -15.43 -21.39 -17.19
CA TYR A 447 -14.43 -21.61 -16.16
C TYR A 447 -15.07 -21.54 -14.78
N THR A 448 -14.56 -22.37 -13.87
CA THR A 448 -15.01 -22.48 -12.47
C THR A 448 -13.81 -22.47 -11.54
N GLY A 449 -14.04 -22.33 -10.22
CA GLY A 449 -12.97 -22.38 -9.21
C GLY A 449 -12.30 -21.02 -8.93
N ALA A 450 -12.96 -19.91 -9.33
CA ALA A 450 -12.48 -18.59 -8.95
C ALA A 450 -12.44 -18.43 -7.42
N SER A 451 -11.41 -17.77 -6.92
CA SER A 451 -11.39 -17.25 -5.55
C SER A 451 -12.34 -16.07 -5.39
N GLY A 452 -12.49 -15.53 -4.17
CA GLY A 452 -13.23 -14.30 -3.95
C GLY A 452 -12.72 -13.12 -4.75
N TRP A 453 -11.43 -13.07 -5.06
CA TRP A 453 -10.80 -12.01 -5.84
C TRP A 453 -10.89 -12.25 -7.34
N GLY A 454 -10.73 -13.48 -7.81
CA GLY A 454 -10.73 -13.78 -9.24
C GLY A 454 -10.24 -15.16 -9.59
N PHE A 455 -9.87 -15.35 -10.85
CA PHE A 455 -9.33 -16.61 -11.35
C PHE A 455 -7.82 -16.71 -11.14
N HIS A 456 -7.35 -17.96 -11.05
CA HIS A 456 -5.94 -18.31 -10.85
C HIS A 456 -5.16 -18.34 -12.16
N ASN A 457 -3.83 -18.28 -12.05
CA ASN A 457 -2.92 -18.17 -13.19
C ASN A 457 -3.13 -19.24 -14.26
N ASP A 458 -3.41 -20.49 -13.87
CA ASP A 458 -3.63 -21.59 -14.83
C ASP A 458 -4.84 -21.35 -15.73
N VAL A 459 -5.93 -20.76 -15.22
CA VAL A 459 -7.10 -20.37 -16.01
C VAL A 459 -6.77 -19.18 -16.91
N MET A 460 -6.07 -18.19 -16.36
CA MET A 460 -5.67 -17.00 -17.11
C MET A 460 -4.81 -17.36 -18.33
N TYR A 461 -3.84 -18.23 -18.15
CA TYR A 461 -2.94 -18.65 -19.21
C TYR A 461 -3.61 -19.55 -20.24
N LYS A 462 -4.52 -20.45 -19.82
CA LYS A 462 -5.34 -21.24 -20.75
C LYS A 462 -6.20 -20.34 -21.66
N GLU A 463 -6.85 -19.31 -21.10
CA GLU A 463 -7.66 -18.41 -21.91
C GLU A 463 -6.78 -17.50 -22.79
N THR A 464 -5.62 -17.07 -22.30
CA THR A 464 -4.64 -16.33 -23.12
C THR A 464 -4.23 -17.13 -24.35
N VAL A 465 -3.91 -18.41 -24.20
CA VAL A 465 -3.59 -19.31 -25.34
C VAL A 465 -4.75 -19.40 -26.31
N LYS A 466 -5.99 -19.58 -25.84
CA LYS A 466 -7.17 -19.63 -26.72
C LYS A 466 -7.40 -18.29 -27.46
N MET A 467 -7.20 -17.15 -26.81
CA MET A 467 -7.30 -15.85 -27.46
C MET A 467 -6.25 -15.65 -28.53
N LEU A 468 -5.01 -16.08 -28.26
CA LEU A 468 -3.92 -16.04 -29.24
C LEU A 468 -4.17 -16.97 -30.43
N GLU A 469 -4.75 -18.15 -30.21
CA GLU A 469 -5.16 -19.06 -31.30
C GLU A 469 -6.25 -18.46 -32.18
N ARG A 470 -7.30 -17.89 -31.55
CA ARG A 470 -8.39 -17.19 -32.29
C ARG A 470 -7.87 -16.02 -33.09
N GLY A 471 -6.94 -15.25 -32.55
CA GLY A 471 -6.30 -14.10 -33.19
C GLY A 471 -4.99 -14.41 -33.90
N ARG A 472 -4.78 -15.65 -34.38
CA ARG A 472 -3.48 -16.10 -34.97
C ARG A 472 -2.99 -15.19 -36.10
N ASN A 473 -3.86 -14.63 -36.90
CA ASN A 473 -3.56 -13.77 -38.04
C ASN A 473 -3.66 -12.25 -37.72
N ASP A 474 -4.06 -11.90 -36.51
CA ASP A 474 -4.25 -10.52 -36.10
C ASP A 474 -2.92 -9.91 -35.60
N LYS A 475 -2.75 -8.60 -35.80
CA LYS A 475 -1.79 -7.83 -35.02
C LYS A 475 -2.40 -7.53 -33.66
N MET A 476 -1.68 -7.85 -32.57
CA MET A 476 -2.27 -7.86 -31.24
C MET A 476 -1.30 -7.38 -30.16
N LEU A 477 -1.77 -6.46 -29.32
CA LEU A 477 -1.24 -6.24 -27.97
C LEU A 477 -2.17 -6.95 -26.99
N MET A 478 -1.72 -8.09 -26.47
CA MET A 478 -2.45 -8.89 -25.47
C MET A 478 -1.82 -8.67 -24.10
N VAL A 479 -2.58 -8.19 -23.15
CA VAL A 479 -2.15 -8.07 -21.75
C VAL A 479 -2.93 -9.05 -20.91
N THR A 480 -2.26 -9.93 -20.21
CA THR A 480 -2.83 -10.88 -19.23
C THR A 480 -2.33 -10.50 -17.86
N LYS A 481 -3.22 -10.00 -16.99
CA LYS A 481 -2.90 -9.67 -15.60
C LYS A 481 -3.35 -10.79 -14.69
N THR A 482 -2.40 -11.35 -13.94
CA THR A 482 -2.63 -12.42 -12.97
C THR A 482 -3.00 -11.88 -11.58
N LEU A 483 -3.19 -12.79 -10.60
CA LEU A 483 -3.65 -12.40 -9.26
C LEU A 483 -2.98 -13.20 -8.12
N ASP A 484 -2.33 -14.33 -8.38
CA ASP A 484 -2.00 -15.33 -7.37
C ASP A 484 -0.93 -14.90 -6.36
N MET A 485 -0.19 -13.82 -6.62
CA MET A 485 0.77 -13.24 -5.67
C MET A 485 0.17 -12.09 -4.83
N HIS A 486 -1.13 -11.81 -4.97
CA HIS A 486 -1.78 -10.78 -4.15
C HIS A 486 -1.76 -11.15 -2.67
N GLN A 487 -1.18 -10.28 -1.86
CA GLN A 487 -1.11 -10.48 -0.41
C GLN A 487 -2.52 -10.37 0.24
N PRO A 488 -2.73 -10.96 1.41
CA PRO A 488 -1.73 -11.48 2.36
C PRO A 488 -1.33 -12.95 2.13
N TYR A 489 -2.04 -13.67 1.30
CA TYR A 489 -1.83 -15.11 1.11
C TYR A 489 -1.71 -15.45 -0.37
N PRO A 490 -0.47 -15.55 -0.88
CA PRO A 490 -0.25 -16.06 -2.21
C PRO A 490 -0.92 -17.42 -2.40
N TYR A 491 -1.60 -17.59 -3.52
CA TYR A 491 -2.17 -18.87 -3.89
C TYR A 491 -1.06 -19.81 -4.39
N TYR A 492 -1.17 -21.08 -4.04
CA TYR A 492 -0.29 -22.13 -4.56
C TYR A 492 -1.14 -23.35 -4.93
N GLY A 493 -1.51 -23.45 -6.20
CA GLY A 493 -2.47 -24.43 -6.72
C GLY A 493 -1.99 -25.87 -6.79
N LEU A 494 -0.73 -26.13 -6.42
CA LEU A 494 -0.17 -27.48 -6.36
C LEU A 494 -0.58 -28.17 -5.06
N LYS A 495 -0.70 -29.50 -5.12
CA LYS A 495 -0.87 -30.29 -3.90
C LYS A 495 0.39 -30.24 -3.07
N TRP A 496 0.24 -30.38 -1.76
CA TRP A 496 1.34 -30.31 -0.81
C TRP A 496 2.44 -31.32 -1.11
N GLU A 497 2.04 -32.55 -1.46
CA GLU A 497 2.93 -33.66 -1.82
C GLU A 497 3.66 -33.49 -3.16
N ASP A 498 3.13 -32.68 -4.07
CA ASP A 498 3.70 -32.43 -5.39
C ASP A 498 4.74 -31.29 -5.38
N MET A 499 4.87 -30.55 -4.27
CA MET A 499 5.86 -29.50 -4.13
C MET A 499 7.23 -30.05 -3.76
N PRO A 500 8.33 -29.51 -4.31
CA PRO A 500 9.68 -29.80 -3.82
C PRO A 500 9.81 -29.56 -2.32
N GLU A 501 10.58 -30.37 -1.62
CA GLU A 501 10.73 -30.29 -0.16
C GLU A 501 11.19 -28.90 0.30
N ALA A 502 12.19 -28.32 -0.35
CA ALA A 502 12.71 -27.00 -0.02
C ALA A 502 11.67 -25.87 -0.17
N VAL A 503 10.74 -26.03 -1.12
CA VAL A 503 9.63 -25.09 -1.34
C VAL A 503 8.52 -25.30 -0.30
N ARG A 504 8.12 -26.57 -0.14
CA ARG A 504 7.05 -26.99 0.76
C ARG A 504 7.33 -26.57 2.19
N ASP A 505 8.55 -26.87 2.66
CA ASP A 505 8.96 -26.68 4.06
C ASP A 505 9.49 -25.27 4.34
N SER A 506 9.46 -24.37 3.35
CA SER A 506 9.80 -22.95 3.54
C SER A 506 8.90 -22.30 4.60
N LYS A 507 9.53 -21.53 5.49
CA LYS A 507 8.78 -20.70 6.46
C LYS A 507 7.95 -19.59 5.79
N PHE A 508 8.24 -19.25 4.54
CA PHE A 508 7.61 -18.19 3.78
C PHE A 508 6.52 -18.73 2.84
N VAL A 509 5.31 -18.22 2.98
CA VAL A 509 4.20 -18.56 2.06
C VAL A 509 4.49 -18.03 0.66
N THR A 510 5.16 -16.89 0.56
CA THR A 510 5.59 -16.26 -0.70
C THR A 510 6.43 -17.19 -1.57
N VAL A 511 7.29 -18.05 -0.98
CA VAL A 511 8.10 -19.03 -1.72
C VAL A 511 7.22 -20.07 -2.42
N ARG A 512 6.15 -20.52 -1.78
CA ARG A 512 5.18 -21.44 -2.42
C ARG A 512 4.36 -20.72 -3.50
N GLY A 513 4.01 -19.46 -3.27
CA GLY A 513 3.28 -18.65 -4.25
C GLY A 513 4.10 -18.41 -5.53
N ILE A 514 5.37 -18.01 -5.40
CA ILE A 514 6.22 -17.81 -6.58
C ILE A 514 6.54 -19.12 -7.31
N HIS A 515 6.62 -20.25 -6.60
CA HIS A 515 6.75 -21.56 -7.23
C HIS A 515 5.53 -21.91 -8.09
N TRP A 516 4.32 -21.58 -7.61
CA TRP A 516 3.10 -21.72 -8.42
C TRP A 516 3.14 -20.83 -9.67
N VAL A 517 3.58 -19.58 -9.54
CA VAL A 517 3.76 -18.67 -10.70
C VAL A 517 4.74 -19.27 -11.71
N ASP A 518 5.89 -19.75 -11.25
CA ASP A 518 6.92 -20.38 -12.09
C ASP A 518 6.38 -21.61 -12.84
N HIS A 519 5.69 -22.51 -12.12
CA HIS A 519 5.06 -23.69 -12.67
C HIS A 519 4.03 -23.34 -13.76
N THR A 520 3.14 -22.40 -13.48
CA THR A 520 2.08 -22.04 -14.45
C THR A 520 2.63 -21.30 -15.66
N LEU A 521 3.67 -20.49 -15.51
CA LEU A 521 4.41 -19.92 -16.65
C LEU A 521 5.05 -21.01 -17.51
N GLN A 522 5.69 -22.00 -16.91
CA GLN A 522 6.28 -23.11 -17.64
C GLN A 522 5.22 -23.86 -18.49
N GLU A 523 4.08 -24.18 -17.90
CA GLU A 523 2.99 -24.86 -18.63
C GLU A 523 2.41 -23.97 -19.74
N PHE A 524 2.27 -22.67 -19.51
CA PHE A 524 1.86 -21.70 -20.54
C PHE A 524 2.82 -21.72 -21.74
N PHE A 525 4.12 -21.61 -21.51
CA PHE A 525 5.09 -21.60 -22.60
C PHE A 525 5.18 -22.93 -23.34
N LYS A 526 5.06 -24.05 -22.64
CA LYS A 526 4.96 -25.39 -23.27
C LYS A 526 3.75 -25.48 -24.19
N GLU A 527 2.58 -25.02 -23.74
CA GLU A 527 1.35 -25.03 -24.55
C GLU A 527 1.45 -24.06 -25.73
N ALA A 528 1.96 -22.84 -25.51
CA ALA A 528 2.17 -21.86 -26.57
C ALA A 528 3.11 -22.35 -27.65
N GLU A 529 4.19 -23.04 -27.27
CA GLU A 529 5.12 -23.66 -28.23
C GLU A 529 4.48 -24.82 -28.99
N ALA A 530 3.80 -25.73 -28.29
CA ALA A 530 3.13 -26.88 -28.90
C ALA A 530 2.07 -26.44 -29.93
N LYS A 531 1.43 -25.30 -29.71
CA LYS A 531 0.43 -24.70 -30.62
C LYS A 531 1.04 -23.79 -31.69
N GLY A 532 2.36 -23.64 -31.73
CA GLY A 532 3.06 -22.79 -32.69
C GLY A 532 2.74 -21.30 -32.55
N LEU A 533 2.44 -20.85 -31.32
CA LEU A 533 2.19 -19.43 -30.99
C LEU A 533 3.48 -18.68 -30.69
N MET A 534 4.57 -19.39 -30.44
CA MET A 534 5.91 -18.85 -30.31
C MET A 534 6.59 -18.85 -31.69
N ASP A 535 6.42 -17.79 -32.44
CA ASP A 535 7.04 -17.58 -33.77
C ASP A 535 7.96 -16.38 -33.79
N ASP A 536 8.60 -16.09 -34.94
CA ASP A 536 9.53 -14.96 -35.11
C ASP A 536 8.86 -13.58 -35.06
N ARG A 537 7.53 -13.53 -35.11
CA ARG A 537 6.71 -12.32 -35.09
C ARG A 537 5.98 -12.11 -33.78
N THR A 538 6.20 -12.99 -32.79
CA THR A 538 5.58 -12.93 -31.47
C THR A 538 6.64 -12.62 -30.40
N LEU A 539 6.36 -11.63 -29.58
CA LEU A 539 7.14 -11.25 -28.41
C LEU A 539 6.29 -11.44 -27.15
N PHE A 540 6.76 -12.28 -26.25
CA PHE A 540 6.22 -12.40 -24.90
C PHE A 540 7.08 -11.58 -23.93
N ILE A 541 6.43 -10.89 -23.00
CA ILE A 541 7.09 -10.09 -21.98
C ILE A 541 6.52 -10.48 -20.62
N ILE A 542 7.39 -10.84 -19.70
CA ILE A 542 7.03 -11.15 -18.31
C ILE A 542 7.45 -9.96 -17.45
N THR A 543 6.51 -9.37 -16.73
CA THR A 543 6.77 -8.28 -15.78
C THR A 543 5.78 -8.34 -14.61
N SER A 544 5.86 -7.38 -13.68
CA SER A 544 4.86 -7.19 -12.62
C SER A 544 4.17 -5.84 -12.77
N ASP A 545 2.95 -5.73 -12.25
CA ASP A 545 2.24 -4.45 -12.16
C ASP A 545 2.92 -3.49 -11.17
N HIS A 546 3.38 -4.01 -10.04
CA HIS A 546 4.17 -3.32 -9.03
C HIS A 546 4.91 -4.32 -8.12
N ASN A 547 5.80 -3.82 -7.27
CA ASN A 547 6.39 -4.59 -6.19
C ASN A 547 5.41 -4.73 -5.01
N PRO A 548 5.53 -5.74 -4.15
CA PRO A 548 4.68 -5.89 -2.96
C PRO A 548 4.75 -4.64 -2.06
N HIS A 549 3.68 -4.40 -1.31
CA HIS A 549 3.73 -3.42 -0.22
C HIS A 549 4.76 -3.83 0.84
N SER A 550 5.49 -2.85 1.40
CA SER A 550 6.48 -3.11 2.45
C SER A 550 5.83 -3.69 3.70
N GLY A 551 6.36 -4.80 4.20
CA GLY A 551 5.90 -5.46 5.43
C GLY A 551 5.89 -6.98 5.36
N GLY A 552 5.60 -7.64 6.48
CA GLY A 552 5.47 -9.10 6.57
C GLY A 552 6.69 -9.88 6.07
N GLU A 553 6.42 -10.95 5.34
CA GLU A 553 7.46 -11.82 4.78
C GLU A 553 8.37 -11.12 3.77
N TYR A 554 7.87 -10.12 3.07
CA TYR A 554 8.63 -9.39 2.05
C TYR A 554 9.91 -8.78 2.64
N LYS A 555 9.82 -8.17 3.82
CA LYS A 555 10.97 -7.57 4.50
C LYS A 555 12.08 -8.58 4.88
N GLU A 556 11.70 -9.84 5.13
CA GLU A 556 12.69 -10.89 5.45
C GLU A 556 13.27 -11.56 4.21
N LEU A 557 12.46 -11.70 3.16
CA LEU A 557 12.88 -12.34 1.92
C LEU A 557 13.85 -11.47 1.13
N VAL A 558 13.63 -10.15 1.15
CA VAL A 558 14.46 -9.16 0.47
C VAL A 558 15.38 -8.53 1.51
N GLU A 559 16.56 -9.13 1.72
CA GLU A 559 17.54 -8.71 2.75
C GLU A 559 18.10 -7.31 2.54
N ASN A 560 18.03 -6.77 1.34
CA ASN A 560 18.63 -5.50 1.02
C ASN A 560 17.69 -4.37 1.45
N THR A 561 18.00 -3.76 2.58
CA THR A 561 17.18 -2.73 3.24
C THR A 561 16.91 -1.50 2.37
N ALA A 562 17.77 -1.20 1.41
CA ALA A 562 17.54 -0.15 0.42
C ALA A 562 16.38 -0.51 -0.54
N ASP A 563 16.20 -1.78 -0.87
CA ASP A 563 15.20 -2.28 -1.81
C ASP A 563 13.84 -2.58 -1.15
N THR A 564 13.75 -2.61 0.17
CA THR A 564 12.47 -2.69 0.89
C THR A 564 11.73 -1.36 0.96
N GLN A 565 12.15 -0.38 0.18
CA GLN A 565 11.42 0.87 -0.01
C GLN A 565 10.08 0.64 -0.71
N SER A 566 9.23 1.66 -0.69
CA SER A 566 7.92 1.58 -1.31
C SER A 566 7.98 1.34 -2.83
N ILE A 567 9.05 1.80 -3.50
CA ILE A 567 9.34 1.52 -4.90
C ILE A 567 10.57 0.60 -4.98
N ALA A 568 10.45 -0.51 -5.69
CA ALA A 568 11.48 -1.55 -5.71
C ALA A 568 11.55 -2.29 -7.07
N PRO A 569 12.63 -3.06 -7.33
CA PRO A 569 12.77 -3.79 -8.58
C PRO A 569 11.69 -4.86 -8.79
N ILE A 570 11.20 -4.95 -10.02
CA ILE A 570 10.27 -5.96 -10.51
C ILE A 570 10.88 -6.69 -11.71
N PRO A 571 10.46 -7.92 -12.05
CA PRO A 571 11.00 -8.63 -13.21
C PRO A 571 10.64 -7.95 -14.52
N LEU A 572 11.56 -8.01 -15.49
CA LEU A 572 11.30 -7.69 -16.90
C LEU A 572 12.09 -8.64 -17.79
N ILE A 573 11.41 -9.55 -18.48
CA ILE A 573 12.03 -10.59 -19.34
C ILE A 573 11.34 -10.57 -20.70
N PHE A 574 12.12 -10.56 -21.79
CA PHE A 574 11.62 -10.57 -23.16
C PHE A 574 11.88 -11.94 -23.80
N VAL A 575 10.83 -12.65 -24.18
CA VAL A 575 10.92 -14.00 -24.74
C VAL A 575 10.39 -14.01 -26.18
N SER A 576 11.25 -14.31 -27.13
CA SER A 576 10.90 -14.45 -28.55
C SER A 576 11.86 -15.42 -29.27
N LYS A 577 11.45 -15.96 -30.42
CA LYS A 577 12.38 -16.66 -31.34
C LYS A 577 13.25 -15.67 -32.13
N ASN A 578 12.74 -14.48 -32.39
CA ASN A 578 13.51 -13.41 -33.03
C ASN A 578 13.91 -12.37 -31.98
N LEU A 579 15.17 -12.39 -31.56
CA LEU A 579 15.71 -11.46 -30.56
C LEU A 579 16.44 -10.26 -31.18
N GLN A 580 16.71 -10.26 -32.48
CA GLN A 580 17.42 -9.18 -33.16
C GLN A 580 16.86 -7.76 -32.86
N PRO A 581 15.53 -7.55 -32.80
CA PRO A 581 15.00 -6.24 -32.45
C PRO A 581 15.33 -5.77 -31.01
N LEU A 582 15.87 -6.64 -30.16
CA LEU A 582 16.19 -6.40 -28.76
C LEU A 582 17.71 -6.32 -28.49
N ASP A 583 18.56 -6.35 -29.53
CA ASP A 583 20.03 -6.41 -29.40
C ASP A 583 20.61 -5.21 -28.61
N GLU A 584 19.95 -4.06 -28.63
CA GLU A 584 20.38 -2.86 -27.90
C GLU A 584 19.99 -2.85 -26.42
N LEU A 585 19.20 -3.84 -25.96
CA LEU A 585 18.79 -3.93 -24.56
C LEU A 585 19.98 -4.30 -23.66
N LYS A 586 20.23 -3.49 -22.64
CA LYS A 586 21.33 -3.72 -21.68
C LYS A 586 20.80 -4.25 -20.36
N THR A 587 21.11 -5.50 -20.02
CA THR A 587 20.60 -6.21 -18.85
C THR A 587 20.78 -5.46 -17.52
N ALA A 588 21.93 -4.81 -17.31
CA ALA A 588 22.22 -4.12 -16.05
C ALA A 588 21.77 -2.65 -16.01
N GLU A 589 20.99 -2.20 -16.98
CA GLU A 589 20.56 -0.80 -17.06
C GLU A 589 19.43 -0.48 -16.07
N TYR A 590 19.46 0.73 -15.47
CA TYR A 590 18.35 1.23 -14.67
C TYR A 590 17.19 1.63 -15.57
N ALA A 591 16.00 1.14 -15.23
CA ALA A 591 14.76 1.42 -15.94
C ALA A 591 13.56 1.32 -15.01
N SER A 592 12.42 1.82 -15.43
CA SER A 592 11.17 1.74 -14.66
C SER A 592 9.95 1.38 -15.53
N SER A 593 8.86 0.99 -14.90
CA SER A 593 7.68 0.48 -15.62
C SER A 593 7.10 1.49 -16.61
N MET A 594 7.32 2.80 -16.42
CA MET A 594 6.92 3.82 -17.39
C MET A 594 7.73 3.82 -18.70
N ASP A 595 8.86 3.10 -18.75
CA ASP A 595 9.67 2.96 -19.96
C ASP A 595 9.11 1.88 -20.91
N LEU A 596 8.18 1.04 -20.43
CA LEU A 596 7.71 -0.09 -21.22
C LEU A 596 6.90 0.34 -22.44
N ALA A 597 5.90 1.22 -22.29
CA ALA A 597 5.08 1.67 -23.42
C ALA A 597 5.91 2.37 -24.52
N PRO A 598 6.84 3.33 -24.21
CA PRO A 598 7.71 3.93 -25.23
C PRO A 598 8.71 2.96 -25.86
N THR A 599 8.99 1.81 -25.21
CA THR A 599 9.79 0.73 -25.79
C THR A 599 8.97 -0.13 -26.76
N LEU A 600 7.71 -0.43 -26.43
CA LEU A 600 6.87 -1.33 -27.22
C LEU A 600 6.31 -0.67 -28.49
N LEU A 601 5.93 0.60 -28.44
CA LEU A 601 5.34 1.30 -29.59
C LEU A 601 6.24 1.26 -30.84
N PRO A 602 7.55 1.55 -30.78
CA PRO A 602 8.43 1.39 -31.95
C PRO A 602 8.55 -0.06 -32.43
N LEU A 603 8.51 -1.06 -31.53
CA LEU A 603 8.49 -2.47 -31.92
C LEU A 603 7.22 -2.85 -32.68
N MET A 604 6.13 -2.16 -32.43
CA MET A 604 4.85 -2.28 -33.13
C MET A 604 4.79 -1.44 -34.42
N GLY A 605 5.82 -0.66 -34.75
CA GLY A 605 5.85 0.23 -35.89
C GLY A 605 5.11 1.55 -35.67
N MET A 606 4.98 1.99 -34.41
CA MET A 606 4.25 3.18 -34.01
C MET A 606 5.17 4.25 -33.43
N GLU A 607 4.77 5.49 -33.58
CA GLU A 607 5.41 6.64 -32.95
C GLU A 607 5.09 6.68 -31.45
N THR A 608 6.06 7.09 -30.64
CA THR A 608 5.85 7.30 -29.22
C THR A 608 5.33 8.72 -28.97
N PRO A 609 4.22 8.89 -28.24
CA PRO A 609 3.71 10.21 -27.87
C PRO A 609 4.73 11.05 -27.11
N ARG A 610 4.76 12.35 -27.42
CA ARG A 610 5.71 13.30 -26.80
C ARG A 610 5.52 13.49 -25.30
N ASP A 611 4.30 13.24 -24.82
CA ASP A 611 3.93 13.36 -23.41
C ASP A 611 4.28 12.12 -22.58
N PHE A 612 4.80 11.03 -23.18
CA PHE A 612 5.29 9.89 -22.43
C PHE A 612 6.60 10.25 -21.71
N LEU A 613 6.65 10.07 -20.39
CA LEU A 613 7.86 10.38 -19.59
C LEU A 613 8.97 9.35 -19.75
N GLY A 614 8.60 8.07 -19.87
CA GLY A 614 9.51 6.95 -20.02
C GLY A 614 10.34 7.06 -21.29
N ARG A 615 11.45 6.34 -21.37
CA ARG A 615 12.35 6.27 -22.51
C ARG A 615 12.21 4.94 -23.26
N ASN A 616 12.63 4.90 -24.51
CA ASN A 616 12.78 3.65 -25.23
C ASN A 616 14.06 2.94 -24.78
N LEU A 617 13.92 1.78 -24.14
CA LEU A 617 15.02 0.98 -23.58
C LEU A 617 15.96 0.38 -24.64
N LEU A 618 15.56 0.43 -25.91
CA LEU A 618 16.39 0.01 -27.06
C LEU A 618 17.22 1.16 -27.63
N GLN A 619 17.13 2.36 -27.06
CA GLN A 619 17.96 3.49 -27.44
C GLN A 619 19.06 3.70 -26.39
N PRO A 620 20.33 3.87 -26.82
CA PRO A 620 21.42 4.16 -25.91
C PRO A 620 21.15 5.42 -25.07
N THR A 621 21.54 5.40 -23.80
CA THR A 621 21.57 6.56 -22.92
C THR A 621 22.87 6.58 -22.12
N ASP A 622 23.42 7.77 -21.89
CA ASP A 622 24.64 7.94 -21.08
C ASP A 622 24.32 7.85 -19.58
N ILE A 623 23.08 8.14 -19.19
CA ILE A 623 22.63 8.14 -17.80
C ILE A 623 21.34 7.31 -17.69
N PRO A 624 21.47 5.98 -17.52
CA PRO A 624 20.30 5.12 -17.24
C PRO A 624 19.74 5.43 -15.84
N PHE A 625 18.42 5.57 -15.75
CA PHE A 625 17.74 5.86 -14.49
C PHE A 625 16.38 5.16 -14.39
N ALA A 626 15.88 5.03 -13.19
CA ALA A 626 14.51 4.63 -12.89
C ALA A 626 13.81 5.71 -12.08
N LEU A 627 12.54 5.95 -12.39
CA LEU A 627 11.68 6.88 -11.66
C LEU A 627 10.48 6.16 -11.05
N GLY A 628 10.09 6.61 -9.85
CA GLY A 628 8.89 6.15 -9.21
C GLY A 628 8.19 7.24 -8.40
N TYR A 629 6.92 6.97 -8.08
CA TYR A 629 6.11 7.82 -7.22
C TYR A 629 5.21 6.98 -6.33
N PHE A 630 5.26 7.24 -5.01
CA PHE A 630 4.36 6.60 -4.07
C PHE A 630 4.20 7.45 -2.81
N GLY A 631 2.95 7.59 -2.34
CA GLY A 631 2.65 8.22 -1.07
C GLY A 631 3.09 9.68 -0.93
N GLY A 632 3.10 10.45 -2.04
CA GLY A 632 3.56 11.84 -2.06
C GLY A 632 5.05 11.99 -2.28
N LYS A 633 5.80 10.90 -2.49
CA LYS A 633 7.25 10.88 -2.66
C LYS A 633 7.65 10.49 -4.08
N ALA A 634 8.61 11.22 -4.62
CA ALA A 634 9.31 10.89 -5.85
C ALA A 634 10.56 10.07 -5.52
N TYR A 635 10.86 9.10 -6.36
CA TYR A 635 12.00 8.20 -6.24
C TYR A 635 12.83 8.30 -7.51
N TYR A 636 14.14 8.46 -7.35
CA TYR A 636 15.12 8.42 -8.43
C TYR A 636 16.19 7.39 -8.11
N PHE A 637 16.52 6.53 -9.07
CA PHE A 637 17.57 5.53 -8.96
C PHE A 637 18.46 5.54 -10.20
N SER A 638 19.76 5.57 -10.00
CA SER A 638 20.78 5.39 -11.05
C SER A 638 22.02 4.72 -10.45
N GLU A 639 23.01 4.47 -11.25
CA GLU A 639 24.28 3.86 -10.78
C GLU A 639 25.01 4.74 -9.76
N TYR A 640 24.95 6.06 -9.93
CA TYR A 640 25.75 7.01 -9.16
C TYR A 640 24.97 7.79 -8.12
N LEU A 641 23.65 7.82 -8.24
CA LEU A 641 22.79 8.65 -7.40
C LEU A 641 21.44 7.96 -7.18
N SER A 642 21.01 7.92 -5.94
CA SER A 642 19.65 7.51 -5.59
C SER A 642 19.14 8.41 -4.49
N PHE A 643 17.90 8.94 -4.65
CA PHE A 643 17.27 9.79 -3.66
C PHE A 643 15.75 9.64 -3.68
N VAL A 644 15.14 10.07 -2.57
CA VAL A 644 13.68 10.06 -2.37
C VAL A 644 13.30 11.35 -1.70
N ASP A 645 12.36 12.12 -2.30
CA ASP A 645 11.87 13.34 -1.70
C ASP A 645 10.34 13.50 -1.84
N THR A 646 9.74 14.31 -0.96
CA THR A 646 8.32 14.67 -1.05
C THR A 646 8.10 15.79 -2.05
N LEU A 647 7.03 15.69 -2.86
CA LEU A 647 6.74 16.69 -3.92
C LEU A 647 6.44 18.09 -3.40
N ASP A 648 6.05 18.21 -2.16
CA ASP A 648 5.71 19.47 -1.47
C ASP A 648 6.74 19.86 -0.41
N ASN A 649 7.95 19.25 -0.46
CA ASN A 649 9.02 19.62 0.45
C ASN A 649 9.44 21.09 0.24
N PRO A 650 9.19 21.98 1.21
CA PRO A 650 9.58 23.39 1.09
C PRO A 650 11.10 23.60 1.30
N TYR A 651 11.82 22.53 1.67
CA TYR A 651 13.25 22.54 1.96
C TYR A 651 13.95 21.33 1.34
N PRO A 652 14.00 21.22 0.00
CA PRO A 652 14.69 20.11 -0.64
C PRO A 652 16.16 20.09 -0.21
N ALA A 653 16.69 18.91 0.07
CA ALA A 653 18.06 18.76 0.56
C ALA A 653 19.08 19.08 -0.57
N THR A 654 18.69 18.82 -1.81
CA THR A 654 19.54 19.00 -2.99
C THR A 654 18.78 19.69 -4.13
N PRO A 655 19.48 20.40 -5.04
CA PRO A 655 18.87 20.94 -6.25
C PRO A 655 18.24 19.86 -7.16
N GLN A 656 18.75 18.63 -7.11
CA GLN A 656 18.23 17.50 -7.88
C GLN A 656 16.85 17.07 -7.40
N GLU A 657 16.65 17.00 -6.08
CA GLU A 657 15.35 16.70 -5.47
C GLU A 657 14.30 17.76 -5.84
N ASP A 658 14.67 19.05 -5.75
CA ASP A 658 13.79 20.16 -6.12
C ASP A 658 13.42 20.11 -7.62
N ALA A 659 14.39 19.93 -8.50
CA ALA A 659 14.17 19.85 -9.94
C ALA A 659 13.28 18.65 -10.31
N LEU A 660 13.45 17.48 -9.66
CA LEU A 660 12.61 16.31 -9.89
C LEU A 660 11.17 16.55 -9.41
N ALA A 661 10.99 17.13 -8.23
CA ALA A 661 9.67 17.46 -7.71
C ALA A 661 8.95 18.46 -8.64
N ASN A 662 9.65 19.54 -9.07
CA ASN A 662 9.13 20.52 -10.01
C ASN A 662 8.75 19.86 -11.35
N PHE A 663 9.56 18.94 -11.86
CA PHE A 663 9.29 18.19 -13.09
C PHE A 663 8.02 17.35 -13.00
N ILE A 664 7.84 16.59 -11.92
CA ILE A 664 6.67 15.71 -11.75
C ILE A 664 5.38 16.54 -11.64
N VAL A 665 5.43 17.65 -10.89
CA VAL A 665 4.29 18.56 -10.76
C VAL A 665 3.98 19.28 -12.07
N TRP A 666 5.00 19.74 -12.80
CA TRP A 666 4.88 20.34 -14.13
C TRP A 666 4.26 19.35 -15.13
N ASP A 667 4.76 18.10 -15.16
CA ASP A 667 4.21 17.07 -16.06
C ASP A 667 2.73 16.80 -15.79
N TYR A 668 2.36 16.69 -14.53
CA TYR A 668 0.94 16.54 -14.16
C TYR A 668 0.11 17.74 -14.63
N ALA A 669 0.58 18.97 -14.37
CA ALA A 669 -0.17 20.19 -14.69
C ALA A 669 -0.36 20.43 -16.20
N ARG A 670 0.60 20.03 -17.06
CA ARG A 670 0.50 20.17 -18.52
C ARG A 670 -0.49 19.17 -19.16
N ARG A 671 -0.81 18.08 -18.45
CA ARG A 671 -1.72 17.02 -18.91
C ARG A 671 -3.17 17.27 -18.47
N HIS A 672 -3.36 18.07 -17.42
CA HIS A 672 -4.65 18.39 -16.80
C HIS A 672 -4.98 19.88 -16.90
#